data_8125070c7532159496bdbae35f14caee
#
_entry.id   8125070c7532159496bdbae35f14caee
#
_cell.length_a   1.000
_cell.length_b   1.000
_cell.length_c   1.000
_cell.angle_alpha   90.00
_cell.angle_beta   90.00
_cell.angle_gamma   90.00
#
_symmetry.space_group_name_H-M   'P 1'
#
loop_
_entity.id
_entity.type
_entity.pdbx_description
1 polymer ?
#
loop_
_entity_poly.entity_id
_entity_poly.type
_entity_poly.pdbx_seq_one_letter_code
_entity_poly.pdbx_strand_id
1 'polypeptide(L)'
;MLFQRAFHGWNEFDISEDEPLWKKYISQVEIFVFSAFLSKHHLLSLLFGILLSIFVFLQAILIVVTVAFVQEYRSEKSLEELSKLVPPECHCVREGRVEHTLARDLVPGDTVCLSVGDRVPADLRLFEAVDLSIDESSLTGETAPCAKSTAPQPAATNGDLTSRSNIAFMGTLVRCGKAKGIVIGTGENSEFGEVFKMMQAEEAPKTPLQKSMDLLGKQLSLYSFGIIGVIMLVGWLQGKHILDMFTIGVSLAVAAIPEGLPIVVTVTLALGVMRMVKKRAIVKKLPIVETLGCCNVICSDKTGTLTKNEMTVTHIFTSDGQHAEVTGVGYNRFGDVMLDGEVIHGYNNPSVSKIVEAGCVCNDALIRNNTLMGKPTEGALIALAMKMGLDGLQEDYIRKAEYPFSSEQKWMAVKCDKPEVCFMKGAYEQVIRYCTSYNCKGQTLPLVQQQREQYQQEKTSMGSAGLRVLALASGPELGQMTFLGLVGIIDPPRTGVKEAVTTLIMSGVAIKMITGDSQETAVAIGMNSCLLFIFHLFSVLAVAVFYRASPRHKLKIIKSLQNNGAVVAMTGDGVNDAVALKAADIGVAMGQTGTDVCKEAADMILVDDDFQTIMSAIEEGKGIYNNIKNFVRFQLSTSIAALTLISLATLMNFPNPLNAMQILWINIIMDGPPAQSLGVEPVDKDVIQKPPRNLKDSILTKNLIVKILVSSVIIVCGTLFVFWRELRDNVITPRDTTMTFTCFVFFDMFNALSSRSQTKSVFEIGLCSNKMFCYAVLGSIMGQLLVIYFPPLQKVFQTESLSVLDLLFLLGLTSSVCIVTEIIKKFERSKEKIQKHGSSSSSTSSFLDV
;
A
#
# COMPACT_ATOMS: atom_id res chain seq x y z
N MET A 1 -33.48 12.49 13.90
CA MET A 1 -32.42 11.90 13.07
C MET A 1 -32.97 11.18 11.84
N LEU A 2 -33.71 10.09 11.97
CA LEU A 2 -34.25 9.33 10.81
C LEU A 2 -35.12 10.17 9.85
N PHE A 3 -35.93 11.09 10.39
CA PHE A 3 -36.75 11.99 9.60
C PHE A 3 -35.91 13.01 8.79
N GLN A 4 -34.89 13.58 9.41
CA GLN A 4 -33.97 14.50 8.71
C GLN A 4 -33.12 13.80 7.68
N ARG A 5 -32.67 12.55 7.94
CA ARG A 5 -31.95 11.73 6.97
C ARG A 5 -32.82 11.37 5.76
N ALA A 6 -34.11 11.10 5.97
CA ALA A 6 -35.04 10.86 4.86
C ALA A 6 -35.27 12.08 3.97
N PHE A 7 -35.10 13.30 4.53
CA PHE A 7 -35.27 14.55 3.78
C PHE A 7 -34.01 15.09 3.12
N HIS A 8 -32.84 14.96 3.79
CA HIS A 8 -31.56 15.52 3.33
C HIS A 8 -30.60 14.50 2.72
N GLY A 9 -30.90 13.20 2.79
CA GLY A 9 -30.01 12.13 2.34
C GLY A 9 -28.81 11.88 3.28
N TRP A 10 -27.86 11.12 2.77
CA TRP A 10 -26.58 10.83 3.44
C TRP A 10 -25.58 11.96 3.15
N ASN A 11 -24.65 12.20 4.09
CA ASN A 11 -23.55 13.12 3.89
C ASN A 11 -22.42 12.43 3.09
N GLU A 12 -22.73 12.03 1.88
CA GLU A 12 -21.79 11.44 0.92
C GLU A 12 -22.13 11.94 -0.48
N PHE A 13 -21.16 11.84 -1.39
CA PHE A 13 -21.36 12.15 -2.79
C PHE A 13 -21.81 10.89 -3.51
N ASP A 14 -22.86 11.01 -4.33
CA ASP A 14 -23.30 9.90 -5.18
C ASP A 14 -22.32 9.76 -6.35
N ILE A 15 -21.48 8.70 -6.28
CA ILE A 15 -20.45 8.41 -7.29
C ILE A 15 -21.07 7.69 -8.50
N SER A 16 -22.35 7.34 -8.42
CA SER A 16 -23.04 6.50 -9.39
C SER A 16 -23.79 7.31 -10.46
N GLU A 17 -23.10 8.01 -11.35
CA GLU A 17 -23.56 8.02 -12.73
C GLU A 17 -22.89 6.85 -13.46
N ASP A 18 -23.26 5.64 -13.11
CA ASP A 18 -22.97 4.47 -13.91
C ASP A 18 -23.57 4.67 -15.28
N GLU A 19 -22.74 4.92 -16.28
CA GLU A 19 -23.18 4.78 -17.67
C GLU A 19 -23.87 3.42 -17.79
N PRO A 20 -25.08 3.37 -18.36
CA PRO A 20 -25.82 2.10 -18.41
C PRO A 20 -24.98 1.03 -19.08
N LEU A 21 -24.89 -0.16 -18.47
CA LEU A 21 -24.02 -1.26 -18.88
C LEU A 21 -24.08 -1.58 -20.37
N TRP A 22 -25.26 -1.38 -21.00
CA TRP A 22 -25.44 -1.58 -22.45
C TRP A 22 -24.63 -0.54 -23.27
N LYS A 23 -24.43 0.68 -22.78
CA LYS A 23 -23.66 1.73 -23.46
C LYS A 23 -22.16 1.42 -23.40
N LYS A 24 -21.65 1.00 -22.24
CA LYS A 24 -20.27 0.49 -22.08
C LYS A 24 -20.02 -0.74 -22.97
N TYR A 25 -21.00 -1.65 -23.07
CA TYR A 25 -20.92 -2.82 -23.95
C TYR A 25 -20.89 -2.43 -25.43
N ILE A 26 -21.72 -1.48 -25.86
CA ILE A 26 -21.76 -0.99 -27.26
C ILE A 26 -20.45 -0.30 -27.64
N SER A 27 -19.85 0.51 -26.76
CA SER A 27 -18.58 1.19 -27.06
C SER A 27 -17.44 0.19 -27.34
N GLN A 28 -17.42 -0.94 -26.67
CA GLN A 28 -16.47 -2.02 -26.97
C GLN A 28 -16.78 -2.74 -28.29
N VAL A 29 -18.06 -2.95 -28.59
CA VAL A 29 -18.47 -3.52 -29.88
C VAL A 29 -18.09 -2.57 -31.03
N GLU A 30 -18.22 -1.25 -30.89
CA GLU A 30 -17.85 -0.27 -31.92
C GLU A 30 -16.36 -0.33 -32.28
N ILE A 31 -15.48 -0.51 -31.30
CA ILE A 31 -14.03 -0.62 -31.53
C ILE A 31 -13.71 -1.85 -32.39
N PHE A 32 -14.38 -2.98 -32.14
CA PHE A 32 -14.18 -4.22 -32.89
C PHE A 32 -14.86 -4.21 -34.26
N VAL A 33 -16.08 -3.67 -34.35
CA VAL A 33 -16.82 -3.59 -35.61
C VAL A 33 -16.17 -2.63 -36.60
N PHE A 34 -15.57 -1.51 -36.10
CA PHE A 34 -14.85 -0.55 -36.97
C PHE A 34 -13.60 -1.17 -37.61
N SER A 35 -12.87 -2.04 -36.90
CA SER A 35 -11.72 -2.76 -37.47
C SER A 35 -12.15 -3.82 -38.49
N ALA A 36 -13.33 -4.43 -38.33
CA ALA A 36 -13.86 -5.41 -39.25
C ALA A 36 -14.57 -4.80 -40.48
N PHE A 37 -15.05 -3.54 -40.36
CA PHE A 37 -15.79 -2.86 -41.44
C PHE A 37 -14.93 -2.27 -42.56
N LEU A 38 -13.61 -2.13 -42.32
CA LEU A 38 -12.66 -1.60 -43.34
C LEU A 38 -12.44 -2.55 -44.54
N SER A 39 -13.05 -3.74 -44.57
CA SER A 39 -12.86 -4.76 -45.66
C SER A 39 -14.05 -4.94 -46.59
N LYS A 40 -14.92 -3.91 -46.75
CA LYS A 40 -16.05 -3.99 -47.69
C LYS A 40 -15.65 -3.51 -49.07
N HIS A 41 -15.47 -4.43 -50.02
CA HIS A 41 -16.00 -4.32 -51.39
C HIS A 41 -15.69 -5.61 -52.20
N HIS A 42 -16.73 -6.27 -52.62
CA HIS A 42 -16.97 -7.02 -53.87
C HIS A 42 -17.55 -8.41 -53.73
N LEU A 43 -18.72 -8.56 -54.32
CA LEU A 43 -19.30 -9.60 -55.17
C LEU A 43 -20.41 -10.50 -54.65
N LEU A 44 -21.50 -10.42 -55.34
CA LEU A 44 -22.90 -10.88 -55.01
C LEU A 44 -23.14 -12.37 -55.26
N SER A 45 -22.29 -13.18 -55.84
CA SER A 45 -22.59 -14.58 -56.16
C SER A 45 -21.89 -15.65 -55.30
N LEU A 46 -21.03 -15.23 -54.37
CA LEU A 46 -20.44 -16.11 -53.36
C LEU A 46 -21.19 -16.01 -52.00
N LEU A 47 -22.35 -15.38 -52.05
CA LEU A 47 -23.03 -14.81 -50.89
C LEU A 47 -23.44 -15.82 -49.80
N PHE A 48 -23.75 -17.06 -50.13
CA PHE A 48 -24.31 -18.00 -49.14
C PHE A 48 -23.24 -18.64 -48.24
N GLY A 49 -22.10 -19.04 -48.80
CA GLY A 49 -20.98 -19.58 -48.03
C GLY A 49 -20.25 -18.51 -47.24
N ILE A 50 -20.14 -17.29 -47.82
CA ILE A 50 -19.55 -16.10 -47.17
C ILE A 50 -20.46 -15.59 -46.06
N LEU A 51 -21.78 -15.56 -46.23
CA LEU A 51 -22.75 -15.17 -45.19
C LEU A 51 -22.70 -16.11 -43.98
N LEU A 52 -22.51 -17.41 -44.16
CA LEU A 52 -22.36 -18.36 -43.06
C LEU A 52 -21.03 -18.14 -42.33
N SER A 53 -19.93 -17.91 -43.06
CA SER A 53 -18.63 -17.62 -42.49
C SER A 53 -18.62 -16.28 -41.77
N ILE A 54 -19.24 -15.23 -42.32
CA ILE A 54 -19.42 -13.93 -41.69
C ILE A 54 -20.27 -14.03 -40.41
N PHE A 55 -21.35 -14.84 -40.44
CA PHE A 55 -22.21 -15.03 -39.26
C PHE A 55 -21.46 -15.74 -38.14
N VAL A 56 -20.69 -16.77 -38.44
CA VAL A 56 -19.84 -17.48 -37.46
C VAL A 56 -18.74 -16.56 -36.91
N PHE A 57 -18.14 -15.75 -37.78
CA PHE A 57 -17.14 -14.77 -37.38
C PHE A 57 -17.72 -13.66 -36.49
N LEU A 58 -18.93 -13.19 -36.82
CA LEU A 58 -19.64 -12.20 -36.00
C LEU A 58 -20.01 -12.75 -34.62
N GLN A 59 -20.46 -14.03 -34.56
CA GLN A 59 -20.71 -14.71 -33.28
C GLN A 59 -19.42 -14.85 -32.44
N ALA A 60 -18.31 -15.14 -33.07
CA ALA A 60 -17.01 -15.26 -32.41
C ALA A 60 -16.56 -13.92 -31.82
N ILE A 61 -16.65 -12.83 -32.60
CA ILE A 61 -16.36 -11.48 -32.10
C ILE A 61 -17.26 -11.13 -30.91
N LEU A 62 -18.56 -11.46 -31.00
CA LEU A 62 -19.51 -11.18 -29.91
C LEU A 62 -19.13 -11.92 -28.62
N ILE A 63 -18.65 -13.15 -28.71
CA ILE A 63 -18.18 -13.93 -27.57
C ILE A 63 -16.94 -13.29 -26.95
N VAL A 64 -15.94 -12.89 -27.77
CA VAL A 64 -14.72 -12.25 -27.28
C VAL A 64 -15.04 -10.92 -26.60
N VAL A 65 -15.81 -10.07 -27.23
CA VAL A 65 -16.25 -8.78 -26.67
C VAL A 65 -17.01 -8.97 -25.36
N THR A 66 -17.89 -9.99 -25.29
CA THR A 66 -18.62 -10.29 -24.05
C THR A 66 -17.70 -10.72 -22.94
N VAL A 67 -16.70 -11.57 -23.23
CA VAL A 67 -15.71 -12.01 -22.24
C VAL A 67 -14.85 -10.84 -21.77
N ALA A 68 -14.36 -10.03 -22.70
CA ALA A 68 -13.56 -8.84 -22.39
C ALA A 68 -14.36 -7.85 -21.54
N PHE A 69 -15.61 -7.56 -21.89
CA PHE A 69 -16.51 -6.70 -21.12
C PHE A 69 -16.75 -7.22 -19.70
N VAL A 70 -17.02 -8.52 -19.54
CA VAL A 70 -17.21 -9.09 -18.20
C VAL A 70 -15.94 -8.97 -17.35
N GLN A 71 -14.78 -9.16 -17.95
CA GLN A 71 -13.50 -9.01 -17.26
C GLN A 71 -13.25 -7.56 -16.82
N GLU A 72 -13.47 -6.61 -17.71
CA GLU A 72 -13.30 -5.18 -17.44
C GLU A 72 -14.27 -4.69 -16.37
N TYR A 73 -15.55 -5.05 -16.49
CA TYR A 73 -16.58 -4.73 -15.50
C TYR A 73 -16.25 -5.26 -14.10
N ARG A 74 -15.73 -6.52 -14.00
CA ARG A 74 -15.31 -7.08 -12.72
C ARG A 74 -14.10 -6.34 -12.15
N SER A 75 -13.19 -5.88 -13.00
CA SER A 75 -12.02 -5.08 -12.60
C SER A 75 -12.44 -3.71 -12.07
N GLU A 76 -13.31 -2.99 -12.80
CA GLU A 76 -13.83 -1.67 -12.36
C GLU A 76 -14.55 -1.78 -11.02
N LYS A 77 -15.46 -2.76 -10.87
CA LYS A 77 -16.19 -2.97 -9.63
C LYS A 77 -15.28 -3.28 -8.44
N SER A 78 -14.22 -4.05 -8.65
CA SER A 78 -13.23 -4.33 -7.58
C SER A 78 -12.48 -3.07 -7.15
N LEU A 79 -12.21 -2.15 -8.07
CA LEU A 79 -11.58 -0.85 -7.77
C LEU A 79 -12.52 0.09 -7.03
N GLU A 80 -13.79 0.14 -7.40
CA GLU A 80 -14.81 0.93 -6.73
C GLU A 80 -15.00 0.50 -5.27
N GLU A 81 -15.04 -0.82 -5.01
CA GLU A 81 -15.12 -1.34 -3.64
C GLU A 81 -13.91 -0.94 -2.78
N LEU A 82 -12.70 -0.78 -3.38
CA LEU A 82 -11.50 -0.35 -2.66
C LEU A 82 -11.54 1.13 -2.24
N SER A 83 -12.19 1.99 -3.00
CA SER A 83 -12.31 3.41 -2.67
C SER A 83 -13.20 3.68 -1.43
N LYS A 84 -14.07 2.73 -1.09
CA LYS A 84 -15.02 2.81 0.04
C LYS A 84 -14.45 2.29 1.36
N LEU A 85 -13.20 1.82 1.43
CA LEU A 85 -12.62 1.14 2.59
C LEU A 85 -12.26 2.04 3.77
N VAL A 86 -12.16 3.35 3.58
CA VAL A 86 -11.87 4.32 4.66
C VAL A 86 -12.96 5.38 4.70
N PRO A 87 -14.04 5.17 5.44
CA PRO A 87 -15.03 6.21 5.65
C PRO A 87 -14.43 7.31 6.55
N PRO A 88 -14.62 8.60 6.25
CA PRO A 88 -14.23 9.68 7.12
C PRO A 88 -15.02 9.62 8.43
N GLU A 89 -14.33 9.82 9.54
CA GLU A 89 -14.88 9.82 10.89
C GLU A 89 -14.86 11.23 11.48
N CYS A 90 -15.75 11.53 12.44
CA CYS A 90 -15.81 12.82 13.07
C CYS A 90 -16.33 12.74 14.52
N HIS A 91 -16.05 13.78 15.31
CA HIS A 91 -16.55 13.92 16.68
C HIS A 91 -17.82 14.75 16.67
N CYS A 92 -18.94 14.13 16.98
CA CYS A 92 -20.26 14.77 17.03
C CYS A 92 -20.79 14.81 18.46
N VAL A 93 -21.41 15.93 18.86
CA VAL A 93 -22.08 16.06 20.15
C VAL A 93 -23.55 15.76 19.97
N ARG A 94 -24.01 14.65 20.54
CA ARG A 94 -25.41 14.24 20.58
C ARG A 94 -25.84 13.97 22.02
N GLU A 95 -27.02 14.41 22.40
CA GLU A 95 -27.54 14.25 23.77
C GLU A 95 -26.56 14.70 24.88
N GLY A 96 -25.75 15.75 24.58
CA GLY A 96 -24.76 16.28 25.52
C GLY A 96 -23.49 15.45 25.70
N ARG A 97 -23.29 14.40 24.87
CA ARG A 97 -22.10 13.56 24.90
C ARG A 97 -21.37 13.67 23.56
N VAL A 98 -20.04 13.67 23.62
CA VAL A 98 -19.21 13.60 22.39
C VAL A 98 -19.15 12.14 21.96
N GLU A 99 -19.67 11.85 20.78
CA GLU A 99 -19.65 10.54 20.16
C GLU A 99 -18.74 10.57 18.92
N HIS A 100 -18.04 9.47 18.69
CA HIS A 100 -17.25 9.26 17.48
C HIS A 100 -18.13 8.57 16.43
N THR A 101 -18.45 9.27 15.34
CA THR A 101 -19.41 8.81 14.34
C THR A 101 -18.82 8.93 12.94
N LEU A 102 -19.35 8.15 12.00
CA LEU A 102 -18.99 8.29 10.61
C LEU A 102 -19.50 9.62 10.07
N ALA A 103 -18.69 10.33 9.30
CA ALA A 103 -19.08 11.62 8.71
C ALA A 103 -20.33 11.51 7.82
N ARG A 104 -20.52 10.37 7.15
CA ARG A 104 -21.73 10.11 6.33
C ARG A 104 -23.03 10.12 7.12
N ASP A 105 -22.96 9.88 8.43
CA ASP A 105 -24.15 9.83 9.30
C ASP A 105 -24.56 11.20 9.84
N LEU A 106 -23.84 12.26 9.48
CA LEU A 106 -24.18 13.63 9.87
C LEU A 106 -25.44 14.11 9.14
N VAL A 107 -26.23 14.85 9.86
CA VAL A 107 -27.43 15.53 9.31
C VAL A 107 -27.40 17.02 9.67
N PRO A 108 -28.02 17.89 8.88
CA PRO A 108 -28.15 19.29 9.23
C PRO A 108 -28.76 19.47 10.63
N GLY A 109 -28.10 20.29 11.48
CA GLY A 109 -28.44 20.50 12.88
C GLY A 109 -27.58 19.73 13.88
N ASP A 110 -26.76 18.77 13.46
CA ASP A 110 -25.77 18.11 14.33
C ASP A 110 -24.67 19.10 14.75
N THR A 111 -24.12 18.91 15.94
CA THR A 111 -22.98 19.69 16.44
C THR A 111 -21.70 18.90 16.31
N VAL A 112 -20.74 19.44 15.59
CA VAL A 112 -19.42 18.81 15.35
C VAL A 112 -18.33 19.54 16.10
N CYS A 113 -17.42 18.78 16.74
CA CYS A 113 -16.21 19.29 17.34
C CYS A 113 -15.03 19.13 16.38
N LEU A 114 -14.27 20.21 16.18
CA LEU A 114 -13.08 20.24 15.34
C LEU A 114 -11.83 20.44 16.20
N SER A 115 -10.80 19.68 15.90
CA SER A 115 -9.47 19.76 16.50
C SER A 115 -8.39 19.90 15.44
N VAL A 116 -7.16 20.25 15.84
CA VAL A 116 -6.03 20.37 14.91
C VAL A 116 -5.79 19.05 14.20
N GLY A 117 -5.74 19.09 12.87
CA GLY A 117 -5.52 17.93 12.03
C GLY A 117 -6.80 17.25 11.53
N ASP A 118 -7.98 17.67 12.03
CA ASP A 118 -9.26 17.13 11.55
C ASP A 118 -9.62 17.74 10.19
N ARG A 119 -10.27 16.92 9.38
CA ARG A 119 -10.96 17.37 8.18
C ARG A 119 -12.38 17.79 8.54
N VAL A 120 -12.82 18.91 8.01
CA VAL A 120 -14.20 19.38 8.22
C VAL A 120 -15.17 18.44 7.49
N PRO A 121 -16.06 17.73 8.23
CA PRO A 121 -16.84 16.62 7.66
C PRO A 121 -18.10 17.06 6.89
N ALA A 122 -18.53 18.30 7.08
CA ALA A 122 -19.71 18.92 6.47
C ALA A 122 -19.56 20.44 6.53
N ASP A 123 -20.39 21.20 5.85
CA ASP A 123 -20.39 22.66 6.03
C ASP A 123 -20.92 23.03 7.39
N LEU A 124 -20.10 23.71 8.19
CA LEU A 124 -20.39 24.03 9.60
C LEU A 124 -20.50 25.52 9.84
N ARG A 125 -21.58 25.97 10.48
CA ARG A 125 -21.67 27.31 11.06
C ARG A 125 -21.01 27.32 12.44
N LEU A 126 -19.90 28.01 12.60
CA LEU A 126 -19.13 28.07 13.84
C LEU A 126 -19.83 28.93 14.89
N PHE A 127 -19.98 28.42 16.11
CA PHE A 127 -20.50 29.18 17.26
C PHE A 127 -19.51 29.23 18.45
N GLU A 128 -18.50 28.35 18.45
CA GLU A 128 -17.40 28.38 19.40
C GLU A 128 -16.09 28.13 18.60
N ALA A 129 -15.13 29.04 18.71
CA ALA A 129 -13.83 28.92 18.04
C ALA A 129 -12.73 29.57 18.89
N VAL A 130 -11.60 28.86 19.05
CA VAL A 130 -10.43 29.34 19.80
C VAL A 130 -9.22 29.19 18.87
N ASP A 131 -8.64 30.33 18.46
CA ASP A 131 -7.48 30.41 17.55
C ASP A 131 -7.58 29.51 16.31
N LEU A 132 -8.80 29.40 15.77
CA LEU A 132 -9.09 28.50 14.65
C LEU A 132 -8.57 29.07 13.34
N SER A 133 -7.75 28.28 12.67
CA SER A 133 -7.28 28.55 11.32
C SER A 133 -7.46 27.31 10.45
N ILE A 134 -8.10 27.47 9.30
CA ILE A 134 -8.48 26.39 8.37
C ILE A 134 -7.78 26.62 7.03
N ASP A 135 -7.25 25.57 6.46
CA ASP A 135 -6.69 25.54 5.13
C ASP A 135 -7.82 25.30 4.11
N GLU A 136 -8.17 26.31 3.39
CA GLU A 136 -9.23 26.29 2.37
C GLU A 136 -8.68 26.26 0.94
N SER A 137 -7.41 25.93 0.77
CA SER A 137 -6.73 25.90 -0.53
C SER A 137 -7.42 24.99 -1.57
N SER A 138 -8.08 23.95 -1.11
CA SER A 138 -8.86 23.04 -1.97
C SER A 138 -10.11 23.69 -2.61
N LEU A 139 -10.66 24.73 -1.98
CA LEU A 139 -11.85 25.46 -2.47
C LEU A 139 -11.50 26.82 -3.07
N THR A 140 -10.58 27.55 -2.43
CA THR A 140 -10.29 28.95 -2.79
C THR A 140 -9.04 29.08 -3.66
N GLY A 141 -8.18 28.05 -3.71
CA GLY A 141 -6.88 28.10 -4.36
C GLY A 141 -5.82 28.91 -3.59
N GLU A 142 -6.18 29.58 -2.48
CA GLU A 142 -5.26 30.34 -1.65
C GLU A 142 -4.47 29.43 -0.70
N THR A 143 -3.16 29.54 -0.71
CA THR A 143 -2.26 28.69 0.10
C THR A 143 -2.14 29.12 1.56
N ALA A 144 -2.61 30.34 1.90
CA ALA A 144 -2.58 30.85 3.26
C ALA A 144 -3.80 30.34 4.06
N PRO A 145 -3.62 29.79 5.27
CA PRO A 145 -4.74 29.35 6.10
C PRO A 145 -5.62 30.54 6.51
N CYS A 146 -6.94 30.38 6.42
CA CYS A 146 -7.93 31.39 6.77
C CYS A 146 -8.23 31.36 8.26
N ALA A 147 -8.11 32.50 8.94
CA ALA A 147 -8.57 32.63 10.34
C ALA A 147 -10.09 32.68 10.39
N LYS A 148 -10.69 31.85 11.23
CA LYS A 148 -12.15 31.75 11.39
C LYS A 148 -12.63 32.42 12.68
N SER A 149 -13.84 33.00 12.63
CA SER A 149 -14.48 33.68 13.75
C SER A 149 -15.93 33.22 13.93
N THR A 150 -16.49 33.49 15.10
CA THR A 150 -17.88 33.15 15.40
C THR A 150 -18.85 34.30 15.14
N ALA A 151 -18.31 35.50 14.83
CA ALA A 151 -19.10 36.71 14.66
C ALA A 151 -20.10 36.59 13.47
N PRO A 152 -21.32 37.12 13.60
CA PRO A 152 -22.26 37.17 12.49
C PRO A 152 -21.73 38.08 11.37
N GLN A 153 -21.83 37.60 10.16
CA GLN A 153 -21.40 38.36 8.97
C GLN A 153 -22.57 39.19 8.42
N PRO A 154 -22.31 40.40 7.87
CA PRO A 154 -23.34 41.21 7.24
C PRO A 154 -23.96 40.50 6.02
N ALA A 155 -25.25 40.70 5.75
CA ALA A 155 -26.00 40.08 4.67
C ALA A 155 -25.49 40.42 3.23
N ALA A 156 -24.55 41.37 3.09
CA ALA A 156 -24.02 41.86 1.83
C ALA A 156 -22.63 41.31 1.48
N THR A 157 -22.29 40.09 1.86
CA THR A 157 -21.08 39.41 1.33
C THR A 157 -21.40 38.89 -0.07
N ASN A 158 -20.78 39.48 -1.07
CA ASN A 158 -20.98 39.26 -2.51
C ASN A 158 -20.57 37.85 -3.00
N GLY A 159 -21.03 36.78 -2.36
CA GLY A 159 -20.83 35.42 -2.83
C GLY A 159 -19.42 34.85 -2.69
N ASP A 160 -18.41 35.64 -2.34
CA ASP A 160 -17.03 35.19 -2.17
C ASP A 160 -16.90 34.24 -0.98
N LEU A 161 -16.44 33.03 -1.23
CA LEU A 161 -16.21 32.00 -0.22
C LEU A 161 -15.21 32.46 0.87
N THR A 162 -14.18 33.20 0.47
CA THR A 162 -13.14 33.75 1.36
C THR A 162 -13.68 34.76 2.38
N SER A 163 -14.79 35.44 2.07
CA SER A 163 -15.44 36.39 2.98
C SER A 163 -16.23 35.74 4.11
N ARG A 164 -16.58 34.47 3.99
CA ARG A 164 -17.40 33.72 4.98
C ARG A 164 -16.56 33.17 6.12
N SER A 165 -15.98 34.05 6.93
CA SER A 165 -15.07 33.65 8.04
C SER A 165 -15.75 32.88 9.20
N ASN A 166 -17.08 32.82 9.22
CA ASN A 166 -17.86 32.11 10.25
C ASN A 166 -18.39 30.74 9.83
N ILE A 167 -18.01 30.31 8.64
CA ILE A 167 -18.33 28.98 8.10
C ILE A 167 -17.04 28.20 7.89
N ALA A 168 -17.02 26.93 8.31
CA ALA A 168 -16.01 25.95 7.96
C ALA A 168 -16.56 25.05 6.87
N PHE A 169 -15.91 25.00 5.72
CA PHE A 169 -16.40 24.28 4.55
C PHE A 169 -15.99 22.82 4.57
N MET A 170 -16.87 21.94 4.09
CA MET A 170 -16.61 20.52 3.92
C MET A 170 -15.32 20.27 3.13
N GLY A 171 -14.53 19.30 3.56
CA GLY A 171 -13.32 18.90 2.86
C GLY A 171 -12.07 19.73 3.18
N THR A 172 -12.18 20.84 3.93
CA THR A 172 -11.07 21.69 4.35
C THR A 172 -10.37 21.15 5.61
N LEU A 173 -9.15 21.61 5.90
CA LEU A 173 -8.31 21.05 6.96
C LEU A 173 -8.04 22.07 8.07
N VAL A 174 -8.23 21.62 9.32
CA VAL A 174 -7.94 22.44 10.51
C VAL A 174 -6.43 22.47 10.75
N ARG A 175 -5.79 23.63 10.59
CA ARG A 175 -4.35 23.82 10.80
C ARG A 175 -3.98 24.13 12.25
N CYS A 176 -4.78 24.93 12.91
CA CYS A 176 -4.61 25.22 14.34
C CYS A 176 -5.94 25.59 14.99
N GLY A 177 -5.97 25.53 16.33
CA GLY A 177 -7.14 25.86 17.14
C GLY A 177 -8.12 24.71 17.31
N LYS A 178 -9.24 25.05 17.99
CA LYS A 178 -10.38 24.17 18.22
C LYS A 178 -11.67 24.91 17.96
N ALA A 179 -12.69 24.18 17.51
CA ALA A 179 -14.01 24.80 17.28
C ALA A 179 -15.16 23.81 17.51
N LYS A 180 -16.36 24.38 17.70
CA LYS A 180 -17.63 23.68 17.56
C LYS A 180 -18.51 24.41 16.54
N GLY A 181 -19.15 23.64 15.68
CA GLY A 181 -20.03 24.15 14.64
C GLY A 181 -21.29 23.32 14.49
N ILE A 182 -22.33 23.94 13.98
CA ILE A 182 -23.59 23.27 13.62
C ILE A 182 -23.55 22.96 12.14
N VAL A 183 -23.88 21.73 11.76
CA VAL A 183 -23.98 21.27 10.37
C VAL A 183 -25.10 22.05 9.66
N ILE A 184 -24.75 22.71 8.53
CA ILE A 184 -25.70 23.50 7.70
C ILE A 184 -25.87 22.91 6.29
N GLY A 185 -24.83 22.29 5.74
CA GLY A 185 -24.83 21.67 4.41
C GLY A 185 -24.15 20.30 4.45
N THR A 186 -24.71 19.31 3.75
CA THR A 186 -24.21 17.93 3.69
C THR A 186 -24.17 17.42 2.26
N GLY A 187 -23.21 16.57 1.93
CA GLY A 187 -23.06 15.89 0.64
C GLY A 187 -23.12 16.84 -0.56
N GLU A 188 -24.01 16.57 -1.50
CA GLU A 188 -24.18 17.37 -2.71
C GLU A 188 -24.65 18.82 -2.47
N ASN A 189 -25.26 19.09 -1.32
CA ASN A 189 -25.71 20.41 -0.93
C ASN A 189 -24.65 21.23 -0.16
N SER A 190 -23.40 20.75 -0.10
CA SER A 190 -22.26 21.51 0.40
C SER A 190 -21.59 22.31 -0.72
N GLU A 191 -20.84 23.35 -0.36
CA GLU A 191 -20.06 24.15 -1.34
C GLU A 191 -19.03 23.28 -2.09
N PHE A 192 -18.50 22.24 -1.43
CA PHE A 192 -17.61 21.29 -2.06
C PHE A 192 -18.33 20.34 -3.05
N GLY A 193 -19.63 20.13 -2.88
CA GLY A 193 -20.45 19.29 -3.76
C GLY A 193 -20.47 19.77 -5.21
N GLU A 194 -20.48 21.10 -5.43
CA GLU A 194 -20.40 21.67 -6.78
C GLU A 194 -19.04 21.41 -7.43
N VAL A 195 -17.96 21.57 -6.67
CA VAL A 195 -16.59 21.31 -7.15
C VAL A 195 -16.39 19.83 -7.46
N PHE A 196 -16.99 18.95 -6.65
CA PHE A 196 -16.91 17.51 -6.84
C PHE A 196 -17.56 17.06 -8.16
N LYS A 197 -18.69 17.62 -8.52
CA LYS A 197 -19.34 17.34 -9.82
C LYS A 197 -18.45 17.68 -11.02
N MET A 198 -17.62 18.73 -10.90
CA MET A 198 -16.65 19.09 -11.95
C MET A 198 -15.45 18.13 -12.01
N MET A 199 -15.07 17.51 -10.89
CA MET A 199 -13.92 16.58 -10.81
C MET A 199 -14.25 15.15 -11.28
N GLN A 200 -15.51 14.75 -11.33
CA GLN A 200 -15.94 13.41 -11.76
C GLN A 200 -15.62 13.09 -13.23
N ALA A 201 -15.28 14.09 -14.04
CA ALA A 201 -15.03 13.94 -15.46
C ALA A 201 -13.61 13.44 -15.80
N GLU A 202 -12.70 13.28 -14.84
CA GLU A 202 -11.33 12.84 -15.11
C GLU A 202 -11.14 11.36 -14.80
N GLU A 203 -10.70 10.60 -15.82
CA GLU A 203 -10.32 9.20 -15.68
C GLU A 203 -9.11 9.03 -14.73
N ALA A 204 -9.12 7.96 -13.93
CA ALA A 204 -8.01 7.64 -13.06
C ALA A 204 -6.70 7.44 -13.86
N PRO A 205 -5.56 8.03 -13.46
CA PRO A 205 -4.32 7.93 -14.22
C PRO A 205 -3.80 6.49 -14.25
N LYS A 206 -3.48 6.00 -15.47
CA LYS A 206 -2.89 4.68 -15.68
C LYS A 206 -1.53 4.56 -14.99
N THR A 207 -1.24 3.37 -14.46
CA THR A 207 0.06 3.08 -13.84
C THR A 207 1.20 3.09 -14.87
N PRO A 208 2.46 3.35 -14.48
CA PRO A 208 3.61 3.23 -15.36
C PRO A 208 3.69 1.86 -16.05
N LEU A 209 3.36 0.80 -15.32
CA LEU A 209 3.31 -0.56 -15.84
C LEU A 209 2.21 -0.74 -16.88
N GLN A 210 1.01 -0.23 -16.65
CA GLN A 210 -0.08 -0.25 -17.63
C GLN A 210 0.31 0.51 -18.91
N LYS A 211 0.91 1.71 -18.77
CA LYS A 211 1.41 2.48 -19.93
C LYS A 211 2.48 1.70 -20.70
N SER A 212 3.39 1.03 -20.00
CA SER A 212 4.42 0.19 -20.63
C SER A 212 3.82 -1.01 -21.34
N MET A 213 2.75 -1.61 -20.79
CA MET A 213 2.04 -2.72 -21.41
C MET A 213 1.23 -2.28 -22.63
N ASP A 214 0.55 -1.14 -22.56
CA ASP A 214 -0.14 -0.56 -23.72
C ASP A 214 0.83 -0.26 -24.87
N LEU A 215 2.01 0.27 -24.55
CA LEU A 215 3.05 0.53 -25.54
C LEU A 215 3.59 -0.77 -26.15
N LEU A 216 3.86 -1.78 -25.30
CA LEU A 216 4.30 -3.10 -25.74
C LEU A 216 3.25 -3.75 -26.65
N GLY A 217 1.97 -3.70 -26.28
CA GLY A 217 0.86 -4.19 -27.07
C GLY A 217 0.78 -3.52 -28.45
N LYS A 218 0.91 -2.18 -28.49
CA LYS A 218 0.94 -1.44 -29.77
C LYS A 218 2.13 -1.81 -30.64
N GLN A 219 3.32 -1.96 -30.06
CA GLN A 219 4.52 -2.36 -30.79
C GLN A 219 4.39 -3.79 -31.33
N LEU A 220 3.90 -4.73 -30.53
CA LEU A 220 3.68 -6.11 -30.97
C LEU A 220 2.64 -6.18 -32.09
N SER A 221 1.55 -5.44 -31.98
CA SER A 221 0.53 -5.36 -33.04
C SER A 221 1.12 -4.82 -34.33
N LEU A 222 1.92 -3.74 -34.26
CA LEU A 222 2.56 -3.16 -35.45
C LEU A 222 3.52 -4.14 -36.14
N TYR A 223 4.38 -4.83 -35.35
CA TYR A 223 5.29 -5.85 -35.90
C TYR A 223 4.51 -7.03 -36.50
N SER A 224 3.44 -7.47 -35.84
CA SER A 224 2.60 -8.54 -36.32
C SER A 224 1.90 -8.19 -37.63
N PHE A 225 1.36 -6.99 -37.78
CA PHE A 225 0.79 -6.52 -39.03
C PHE A 225 1.83 -6.42 -40.15
N GLY A 226 3.07 -6.00 -39.82
CA GLY A 226 4.18 -6.04 -40.79
C GLY A 226 4.49 -7.46 -41.30
N ILE A 227 4.56 -8.43 -40.40
CA ILE A 227 4.79 -9.83 -40.72
C ILE A 227 3.63 -10.39 -41.57
N ILE A 228 2.39 -10.09 -41.20
CA ILE A 228 1.18 -10.50 -41.94
C ILE A 228 1.27 -9.97 -43.39
N GLY A 229 1.60 -8.67 -43.54
CA GLY A 229 1.76 -8.07 -44.87
C GLY A 229 2.81 -8.78 -45.74
N VAL A 230 3.96 -9.10 -45.14
CA VAL A 230 5.03 -9.87 -45.86
C VAL A 230 4.56 -11.25 -46.24
N ILE A 231 3.88 -11.98 -45.35
CA ILE A 231 3.40 -13.33 -45.63
C ILE A 231 2.29 -13.33 -46.70
N MET A 232 1.41 -12.34 -46.67
CA MET A 232 0.40 -12.18 -47.72
C MET A 232 1.04 -11.90 -49.08
N LEU A 233 2.06 -11.05 -49.10
CA LEU A 233 2.84 -10.76 -50.34
C LEU A 233 3.53 -12.01 -50.87
N VAL A 234 4.21 -12.79 -50.03
CA VAL A 234 4.88 -14.05 -50.41
C VAL A 234 3.87 -15.07 -50.91
N GLY A 235 2.73 -15.23 -50.26
CA GLY A 235 1.69 -16.16 -50.72
C GLY A 235 1.05 -15.75 -52.04
N TRP A 236 0.93 -14.44 -52.30
CA TRP A 236 0.48 -13.95 -53.61
C TRP A 236 1.52 -14.23 -54.69
N LEU A 237 2.80 -14.01 -54.43
CA LEU A 237 3.90 -14.38 -55.34
C LEU A 237 3.97 -15.89 -55.60
N GLN A 238 3.57 -16.73 -54.70
CA GLN A 238 3.45 -18.18 -54.86
C GLN A 238 2.22 -18.61 -55.69
N GLY A 239 1.36 -17.67 -56.09
CA GLY A 239 0.19 -17.96 -56.92
C GLY A 239 -1.04 -18.53 -56.15
N LYS A 240 -1.11 -18.33 -54.83
CA LYS A 240 -2.26 -18.73 -54.05
C LYS A 240 -3.47 -17.84 -54.35
N HIS A 241 -4.68 -18.40 -54.21
CA HIS A 241 -5.90 -17.64 -54.40
C HIS A 241 -6.05 -16.54 -53.35
N ILE A 242 -6.54 -15.39 -53.77
CA ILE A 242 -6.70 -14.21 -52.92
C ILE A 242 -7.57 -14.51 -51.70
N LEU A 243 -8.61 -15.35 -51.83
CA LEU A 243 -9.49 -15.77 -50.73
C LEU A 243 -8.76 -16.60 -49.66
N ASP A 244 -7.87 -17.50 -50.09
CA ASP A 244 -7.06 -18.29 -49.16
C ASP A 244 -6.09 -17.40 -48.37
N MET A 245 -5.45 -16.44 -49.08
CA MET A 245 -4.57 -15.48 -48.46
C MET A 245 -5.30 -14.55 -47.48
N PHE A 246 -6.55 -14.16 -47.78
CA PHE A 246 -7.37 -13.39 -46.87
C PHE A 246 -7.69 -14.20 -45.58
N THR A 247 -8.05 -15.46 -45.73
CA THR A 247 -8.33 -16.34 -44.58
C THR A 247 -7.07 -16.53 -43.71
N ILE A 248 -5.90 -16.70 -44.33
CA ILE A 248 -4.61 -16.77 -43.64
C ILE A 248 -4.32 -15.43 -42.93
N GLY A 249 -4.51 -14.30 -43.57
CA GLY A 249 -4.31 -12.99 -43.00
C GLY A 249 -5.21 -12.74 -41.79
N VAL A 250 -6.47 -13.11 -41.85
CA VAL A 250 -7.41 -13.03 -40.70
C VAL A 250 -6.95 -13.94 -39.55
N SER A 251 -6.55 -15.18 -39.86
CA SER A 251 -6.05 -16.11 -38.85
C SER A 251 -4.80 -15.57 -38.13
N LEU A 252 -3.88 -14.99 -38.89
CA LEU A 252 -2.66 -14.36 -38.35
C LEU A 252 -2.98 -13.11 -37.53
N ALA A 253 -3.92 -12.27 -37.96
CA ALA A 253 -4.35 -11.09 -37.24
C ALA A 253 -4.94 -11.47 -35.86
N VAL A 254 -5.82 -12.48 -35.82
CA VAL A 254 -6.40 -12.99 -34.58
C VAL A 254 -5.33 -13.58 -33.67
N ALA A 255 -4.35 -14.30 -34.19
CA ALA A 255 -3.25 -14.87 -33.40
C ALA A 255 -2.29 -13.80 -32.83
N ALA A 256 -2.20 -12.66 -33.50
CA ALA A 256 -1.16 -11.65 -33.23
C ALA A 256 -1.54 -10.60 -32.18
N ILE A 257 -2.83 -10.39 -31.90
CA ILE A 257 -3.30 -9.32 -31.03
C ILE A 257 -3.37 -9.84 -29.58
N PRO A 258 -2.51 -9.37 -28.66
CA PRO A 258 -2.56 -9.75 -27.26
C PRO A 258 -3.58 -8.89 -26.50
N GLU A 259 -4.86 -9.10 -26.74
CA GLU A 259 -5.97 -8.30 -26.20
C GLU A 259 -6.09 -8.39 -24.67
N GLY A 260 -5.75 -9.54 -24.07
CA GLY A 260 -5.83 -9.78 -22.64
C GLY A 260 -4.77 -9.08 -21.79
N LEU A 261 -3.69 -8.58 -22.40
CA LEU A 261 -2.50 -8.11 -21.67
C LEU A 261 -2.79 -6.93 -20.72
N PRO A 262 -3.43 -5.83 -21.10
CA PRO A 262 -3.74 -4.72 -20.20
C PRO A 262 -4.76 -5.10 -19.13
N ILE A 263 -5.76 -5.93 -19.50
CA ILE A 263 -6.84 -6.34 -18.60
C ILE A 263 -6.28 -7.20 -17.46
N VAL A 264 -5.45 -8.20 -17.77
CA VAL A 264 -4.86 -9.08 -16.73
C VAL A 264 -3.93 -8.32 -15.82
N VAL A 265 -3.17 -7.34 -16.31
CA VAL A 265 -2.33 -6.47 -15.47
C VAL A 265 -3.20 -5.71 -14.47
N THR A 266 -4.29 -5.10 -14.93
CA THR A 266 -5.21 -4.35 -14.06
C THR A 266 -5.87 -5.27 -13.02
N VAL A 267 -6.35 -6.44 -13.44
CA VAL A 267 -6.93 -7.45 -12.52
C VAL A 267 -5.90 -7.91 -11.49
N THR A 268 -4.66 -8.18 -11.91
CA THR A 268 -3.58 -8.62 -11.00
C THR A 268 -3.26 -7.56 -9.97
N LEU A 269 -3.18 -6.29 -10.38
CA LEU A 269 -2.96 -5.16 -9.46
C LEU A 269 -4.13 -5.02 -8.48
N ALA A 270 -5.37 -5.06 -8.96
CA ALA A 270 -6.56 -4.97 -8.11
C ALA A 270 -6.64 -6.09 -7.07
N LEU A 271 -6.39 -7.34 -7.48
CA LEU A 271 -6.33 -8.49 -6.57
C LEU A 271 -5.16 -8.38 -5.59
N GLY A 272 -4.04 -7.78 -5.99
CA GLY A 272 -2.93 -7.45 -5.11
C GLY A 272 -3.34 -6.47 -4.02
N VAL A 273 -4.03 -5.40 -4.37
CA VAL A 273 -4.59 -4.44 -3.41
C VAL A 273 -5.54 -5.14 -2.44
N MET A 274 -6.44 -6.00 -2.93
CA MET A 274 -7.34 -6.76 -2.05
C MET A 274 -6.59 -7.66 -1.06
N ARG A 275 -5.46 -8.26 -1.46
CA ARG A 275 -4.60 -9.03 -0.55
C ARG A 275 -3.91 -8.13 0.48
N MET A 276 -3.45 -6.93 0.09
CA MET A 276 -2.88 -5.95 1.00
C MET A 276 -3.91 -5.50 2.05
N VAL A 277 -5.16 -5.26 1.64
CA VAL A 277 -6.25 -4.93 2.57
C VAL A 277 -6.48 -6.05 3.60
N LYS A 278 -6.46 -7.32 3.18
CA LYS A 278 -6.53 -8.45 4.12
C LYS A 278 -5.35 -8.49 5.11
N LYS A 279 -4.21 -7.94 4.72
CA LYS A 279 -3.02 -7.74 5.57
C LYS A 279 -3.03 -6.39 6.29
N ARG A 280 -4.19 -5.70 6.36
CA ARG A 280 -4.40 -4.42 7.03
C ARG A 280 -3.64 -3.22 6.44
N ALA A 281 -3.24 -3.29 5.17
CA ALA A 281 -2.70 -2.18 4.40
C ALA A 281 -3.73 -1.73 3.36
N ILE A 282 -4.28 -0.53 3.51
CA ILE A 282 -5.23 0.05 2.55
C ILE A 282 -4.44 0.90 1.56
N VAL A 283 -4.47 0.53 0.30
CA VAL A 283 -3.82 1.26 -0.79
C VAL A 283 -4.89 2.05 -1.55
N LYS A 284 -4.71 3.36 -1.66
CA LYS A 284 -5.68 4.25 -2.31
C LYS A 284 -5.54 4.34 -3.82
N LYS A 285 -4.32 4.09 -4.34
CA LYS A 285 -4.01 4.25 -5.76
C LYS A 285 -3.31 3.00 -6.29
N LEU A 286 -3.78 2.45 -7.39
CA LEU A 286 -3.18 1.28 -8.04
C LEU A 286 -1.68 1.42 -8.36
N PRO A 287 -1.16 2.58 -8.84
CA PRO A 287 0.26 2.74 -9.13
C PRO A 287 1.18 2.44 -7.95
N ILE A 288 0.71 2.67 -6.74
CA ILE A 288 1.48 2.47 -5.51
C ILE A 288 1.88 1.01 -5.30
N VAL A 289 1.04 0.07 -5.71
CA VAL A 289 1.34 -1.37 -5.62
C VAL A 289 2.60 -1.72 -6.41
N GLU A 290 2.76 -1.12 -7.59
CA GLU A 290 3.96 -1.28 -8.42
C GLU A 290 5.17 -0.61 -7.76
N THR A 291 4.98 0.62 -7.29
CA THR A 291 6.05 1.43 -6.68
C THR A 291 6.58 0.79 -5.40
N LEU A 292 5.70 0.14 -4.59
CA LEU A 292 6.10 -0.62 -3.40
C LEU A 292 7.12 -1.71 -3.72
N GLY A 293 6.95 -2.42 -4.84
CA GLY A 293 7.92 -3.43 -5.29
C GLY A 293 9.28 -2.87 -5.71
N CYS A 294 9.37 -1.56 -5.96
CA CYS A 294 10.57 -0.84 -6.36
C CYS A 294 11.19 -0.01 -5.21
N CYS A 295 10.51 0.06 -4.06
CA CYS A 295 10.96 0.86 -2.93
C CYS A 295 12.33 0.40 -2.45
N ASN A 296 13.31 1.31 -2.46
CA ASN A 296 14.67 1.06 -2.02
C ASN A 296 15.09 1.89 -0.80
N VAL A 297 14.31 2.93 -0.46
CA VAL A 297 14.54 3.76 0.73
C VAL A 297 13.22 3.99 1.46
N ILE A 298 13.19 3.71 2.76
CA ILE A 298 12.08 4.04 3.65
C ILE A 298 12.55 5.13 4.60
N CYS A 299 11.92 6.29 4.52
CA CYS A 299 12.06 7.37 5.48
C CYS A 299 10.93 7.24 6.50
N SER A 300 11.25 7.08 7.77
CA SER A 300 10.25 6.93 8.82
C SER A 300 10.35 8.04 9.83
N ASP A 301 9.22 8.64 10.21
CA ASP A 301 9.19 9.42 11.43
C ASP A 301 9.38 8.49 12.64
N LYS A 302 9.86 9.04 13.74
CA LYS A 302 10.06 8.28 14.98
C LYS A 302 8.76 8.09 15.72
N THR A 303 8.14 9.22 16.09
CA THR A 303 7.00 9.27 17.03
C THR A 303 5.73 8.76 16.37
N GLY A 304 4.98 7.92 17.07
CA GLY A 304 3.72 7.36 16.54
C GLY A 304 3.86 6.35 15.40
N THR A 305 5.06 6.27 14.77
CA THR A 305 5.34 5.38 13.64
C THR A 305 6.23 4.20 14.09
N LEU A 306 7.49 4.46 14.45
CA LEU A 306 8.41 3.44 14.98
C LEU A 306 8.14 3.16 16.46
N THR A 307 7.60 4.14 17.17
CA THR A 307 7.24 4.06 18.57
C THR A 307 5.72 4.11 18.76
N LYS A 308 5.25 3.68 19.93
CA LYS A 308 3.81 3.61 20.23
C LYS A 308 3.16 4.96 20.48
N ASN A 309 3.96 6.02 20.70
CA ASN A 309 3.51 7.32 21.22
C ASN A 309 2.80 7.20 22.60
N GLU A 310 3.10 6.13 23.31
CA GLU A 310 2.64 5.88 24.68
C GLU A 310 3.79 6.14 25.63
N MET A 311 3.97 7.40 26.01
CA MET A 311 5.03 7.77 26.93
C MET A 311 4.91 6.99 28.24
N THR A 312 6.00 6.35 28.65
CA THR A 312 6.04 5.52 29.86
C THR A 312 7.22 5.94 30.73
N VAL A 313 6.96 6.09 32.04
CA VAL A 313 8.05 6.26 33.03
C VAL A 313 8.75 4.92 33.21
N THR A 314 10.06 4.90 33.08
CA THR A 314 10.88 3.69 33.27
C THR A 314 11.89 3.83 34.41
N HIS A 315 12.33 5.05 34.70
CA HIS A 315 13.32 5.30 35.75
C HIS A 315 12.92 6.49 36.60
N ILE A 316 13.15 6.38 37.89
CA ILE A 316 12.97 7.46 38.86
C ILE A 316 14.27 7.60 39.62
N PHE A 317 14.79 8.84 39.70
CA PHE A 317 15.92 9.19 40.53
C PHE A 317 15.45 10.15 41.61
N THR A 318 15.60 9.78 42.87
CA THR A 318 15.19 10.60 44.00
C THR A 318 16.29 11.57 44.42
N SER A 319 15.92 12.67 45.07
CA SER A 319 16.88 13.67 45.51
C SER A 319 17.85 13.17 46.60
N ASP A 320 17.54 12.07 47.27
CA ASP A 320 18.42 11.38 48.23
C ASP A 320 19.31 10.29 47.61
N GLY A 321 19.33 10.19 46.27
CA GLY A 321 20.26 9.33 45.51
C GLY A 321 19.74 7.90 45.25
N GLN A 322 18.46 7.62 45.48
CA GLN A 322 17.87 6.30 45.18
C GLN A 322 17.47 6.20 43.72
N HIS A 323 17.66 5.02 43.10
CA HIS A 323 17.24 4.69 41.74
C HIS A 323 16.10 3.67 41.81
N ALA A 324 14.92 4.04 41.33
CA ALA A 324 13.82 3.11 41.16
C ALA A 324 13.55 2.84 39.68
N GLU A 325 13.28 1.58 39.36
CA GLU A 325 12.89 1.14 38.02
C GLU A 325 11.38 0.90 37.97
N VAL A 326 10.77 1.28 36.85
CA VAL A 326 9.34 1.11 36.62
C VAL A 326 9.12 0.16 35.47
N THR A 327 8.38 -0.92 35.72
CA THR A 327 8.01 -1.91 34.72
C THR A 327 6.62 -1.63 34.11
N GLY A 328 6.29 -2.31 33.01
CA GLY A 328 5.03 -2.16 32.29
C GLY A 328 5.02 -0.96 31.34
N VAL A 329 4.25 -1.07 30.27
CA VAL A 329 4.16 -0.10 29.17
C VAL A 329 2.71 0.37 28.99
N GLY A 330 2.54 1.65 28.68
CA GLY A 330 1.23 2.25 28.35
C GLY A 330 0.48 2.83 29.54
N TYR A 331 -0.73 3.34 29.25
CA TYR A 331 -1.58 4.08 30.19
C TYR A 331 -2.51 3.15 30.98
N ASN A 332 -1.92 2.21 31.70
CA ASN A 332 -2.64 1.19 32.47
C ASN A 332 -1.98 0.97 33.85
N ARG A 333 -2.66 0.19 34.70
CA ARG A 333 -2.16 -0.18 36.04
C ARG A 333 -1.15 -1.33 36.05
N PHE A 334 -0.88 -1.95 34.91
CA PHE A 334 0.02 -3.10 34.85
C PHE A 334 1.48 -2.67 34.90
N GLY A 335 2.19 -3.20 35.87
CA GLY A 335 3.59 -2.90 36.13
C GLY A 335 3.82 -2.48 37.55
N ASP A 336 5.07 -2.61 38.01
CA ASP A 336 5.50 -2.36 39.38
C ASP A 336 6.62 -1.31 39.42
N VAL A 337 6.72 -0.58 40.50
CA VAL A 337 7.84 0.30 40.79
C VAL A 337 8.78 -0.47 41.71
N MET A 338 10.00 -0.69 41.30
CA MET A 338 11.00 -1.48 42.02
C MET A 338 12.14 -0.61 42.51
N LEU A 339 12.48 -0.72 43.78
CA LEU A 339 13.66 -0.12 44.39
C LEU A 339 14.52 -1.22 44.98
N ASP A 340 15.78 -1.33 44.54
CA ASP A 340 16.74 -2.36 44.98
C ASP A 340 16.18 -3.81 44.89
N GLY A 341 15.28 -4.06 43.94
CA GLY A 341 14.64 -5.37 43.72
C GLY A 341 13.35 -5.60 44.55
N GLU A 342 12.95 -4.69 45.38
CA GLU A 342 11.71 -4.73 46.14
C GLU A 342 10.62 -3.87 45.47
N VAL A 343 9.38 -4.40 45.42
CA VAL A 343 8.23 -3.66 44.85
C VAL A 343 7.74 -2.62 45.88
N ILE A 344 7.59 -1.39 45.44
CA ILE A 344 7.08 -0.27 46.23
C ILE A 344 5.65 0.02 45.85
N HIS A 345 4.77 0.10 46.89
CA HIS A 345 3.37 0.52 46.73
C HIS A 345 3.01 1.65 47.71
N GLY A 346 2.12 2.51 47.25
CA GLY A 346 1.57 3.59 48.08
C GLY A 346 2.63 4.52 48.63
N TYR A 347 2.56 4.79 49.93
CA TYR A 347 3.46 5.70 50.67
C TYR A 347 4.62 4.98 51.39
N ASN A 348 4.94 3.73 51.00
CA ASN A 348 5.98 2.96 51.67
C ASN A 348 7.37 3.59 51.61
N ASN A 349 7.66 4.34 50.52
CA ASN A 349 8.89 5.11 50.37
C ASN A 349 8.56 6.60 50.24
N PRO A 350 8.85 7.45 51.26
CA PRO A 350 8.51 8.87 51.24
C PRO A 350 9.12 9.66 50.10
N SER A 351 10.35 9.29 49.65
CA SER A 351 11.05 10.01 48.59
C SER A 351 10.38 9.77 47.23
N VAL A 352 10.09 8.51 46.90
CA VAL A 352 9.42 8.15 45.65
C VAL A 352 7.96 8.62 45.62
N SER A 353 7.24 8.45 46.75
CA SER A 353 5.82 8.84 46.83
C SER A 353 5.60 10.34 46.63
N LYS A 354 6.50 11.20 47.12
CA LYS A 354 6.43 12.66 46.89
C LYS A 354 6.65 13.04 45.42
N ILE A 355 7.50 12.30 44.71
CA ILE A 355 7.70 12.50 43.29
C ILE A 355 6.43 12.17 42.52
N VAL A 356 5.82 11.04 42.86
CA VAL A 356 4.57 10.59 42.21
C VAL A 356 3.42 11.53 42.51
N GLU A 357 3.30 11.98 43.77
CA GLU A 357 2.32 12.99 44.19
C GLU A 357 2.46 14.30 43.39
N ALA A 358 3.68 14.84 43.30
CA ALA A 358 3.95 16.07 42.53
C ALA A 358 3.63 15.88 41.04
N GLY A 359 3.97 14.72 40.48
CA GLY A 359 3.69 14.40 39.07
C GLY A 359 2.20 14.21 38.75
N CYS A 360 1.43 13.72 39.73
CA CYS A 360 0.00 13.51 39.62
C CYS A 360 -0.79 14.81 39.80
N VAL A 361 -0.49 15.60 40.82
CA VAL A 361 -1.24 16.83 41.16
C VAL A 361 -0.92 17.97 40.18
N CYS A 362 0.35 18.14 39.81
CA CYS A 362 0.78 19.12 38.77
C CYS A 362 0.55 18.54 37.38
N ASN A 363 -0.72 18.27 37.00
CA ASN A 363 -1.02 17.54 35.77
C ASN A 363 -2.43 17.88 35.28
N ASP A 364 -2.60 18.05 33.97
CA ASP A 364 -3.88 18.36 33.32
C ASP A 364 -4.45 17.19 32.51
N ALA A 365 -3.74 16.07 32.46
CA ALA A 365 -4.21 14.87 31.74
C ALA A 365 -5.13 14.00 32.61
N LEU A 366 -5.98 13.23 31.93
CA LEU A 366 -6.89 12.27 32.54
C LEU A 366 -6.79 10.94 31.77
N ILE A 367 -6.76 9.83 32.51
CA ILE A 367 -6.83 8.49 31.90
C ILE A 367 -8.22 7.90 32.23
N ARG A 368 -8.99 7.57 31.19
CA ARG A 368 -10.27 6.85 31.30
C ARG A 368 -10.26 5.63 30.41
N ASN A 369 -10.59 4.46 30.96
CA ASN A 369 -10.61 3.20 30.19
C ASN A 369 -9.33 2.94 29.39
N ASN A 370 -8.17 3.17 29.99
CA ASN A 370 -6.83 3.07 29.36
C ASN A 370 -6.61 4.02 28.17
N THR A 371 -7.49 4.99 27.98
CA THR A 371 -7.32 6.05 26.96
C THR A 371 -6.90 7.35 27.64
N LEU A 372 -5.85 7.97 27.11
CA LEU A 372 -5.33 9.23 27.59
C LEU A 372 -6.11 10.41 26.98
N MET A 373 -6.56 11.32 27.84
CA MET A 373 -7.07 12.63 27.46
C MET A 373 -6.10 13.70 27.97
N GLY A 374 -5.25 14.26 27.09
CA GLY A 374 -4.23 15.22 27.43
C GLY A 374 -2.86 14.93 26.80
N LYS A 375 -1.81 15.54 27.28
CA LYS A 375 -0.45 15.37 26.74
C LYS A 375 0.16 14.03 27.13
N PRO A 376 0.84 13.31 26.21
CA PRO A 376 1.43 12.00 26.49
C PRO A 376 2.41 11.96 27.66
N THR A 377 3.24 13.01 27.82
CA THR A 377 4.18 13.13 28.93
C THR A 377 3.48 13.24 30.29
N GLU A 378 2.33 13.91 30.32
CA GLU A 378 1.50 14.05 31.54
C GLU A 378 0.77 12.74 31.84
N GLY A 379 0.27 12.05 30.81
CA GLY A 379 -0.30 10.72 30.96
C GLY A 379 0.65 9.69 31.55
N ALA A 380 1.94 9.77 31.22
CA ALA A 380 2.95 8.90 31.80
C ALA A 380 3.08 9.03 33.33
N LEU A 381 2.96 10.25 33.85
CA LEU A 381 3.02 10.51 35.28
C LEU A 381 1.76 10.02 36.02
N ILE A 382 0.58 10.11 35.39
CA ILE A 382 -0.64 9.55 35.95
C ILE A 382 -0.59 8.01 35.91
N ALA A 383 -0.09 7.41 34.84
CA ALA A 383 0.12 5.98 34.76
C ALA A 383 1.08 5.47 35.83
N LEU A 384 2.13 6.25 36.15
CA LEU A 384 3.03 5.96 37.27
C LEU A 384 2.27 5.96 38.61
N ALA A 385 1.41 6.97 38.86
CA ALA A 385 0.60 7.03 40.05
C ALA A 385 -0.37 5.83 40.15
N MET A 386 -0.97 5.41 39.01
CA MET A 386 -1.85 4.22 38.97
C MET A 386 -1.10 2.93 39.30
N LYS A 387 0.14 2.77 38.86
CA LYS A 387 0.99 1.61 39.17
C LYS A 387 1.38 1.54 40.63
N MET A 388 1.53 2.68 41.29
CA MET A 388 1.76 2.77 42.76
C MET A 388 0.49 2.70 43.59
N GLY A 389 -0.70 2.66 42.98
CA GLY A 389 -1.98 2.70 43.73
C GLY A 389 -2.28 4.06 44.32
N LEU A 390 -1.73 5.14 43.78
CA LEU A 390 -1.93 6.53 44.18
C LEU A 390 -2.80 7.29 43.17
N ASP A 391 -3.66 6.60 42.46
CA ASP A 391 -4.61 7.21 41.53
C ASP A 391 -5.71 7.96 42.30
N GLY A 392 -6.13 9.10 41.74
CA GLY A 392 -7.17 9.96 42.36
C GLY A 392 -6.61 11.11 43.20
N LEU A 393 -5.31 11.18 43.44
CA LEU A 393 -4.69 12.29 44.19
C LEU A 393 -5.03 13.69 43.66
N GLN A 394 -5.38 13.83 42.40
CA GLN A 394 -5.79 15.11 41.81
C GLN A 394 -7.07 15.66 42.46
N GLU A 395 -7.96 14.78 42.90
CA GLU A 395 -9.26 15.16 43.50
C GLU A 395 -9.10 15.64 44.95
N ASP A 396 -8.02 15.22 45.63
CA ASP A 396 -7.75 15.59 47.03
C ASP A 396 -7.15 17.00 47.16
N TYR A 397 -6.68 17.60 46.06
CA TYR A 397 -6.03 18.90 46.03
C TYR A 397 -6.89 19.95 45.31
N ILE A 398 -7.25 21.04 46.04
CA ILE A 398 -7.98 22.16 45.46
C ILE A 398 -6.97 23.16 44.87
N ARG A 399 -6.96 23.34 43.60
CA ARG A 399 -6.06 24.29 42.89
C ARG A 399 -6.54 25.72 43.12
N LYS A 400 -5.61 26.60 43.51
CA LYS A 400 -5.84 28.03 43.74
C LYS A 400 -5.30 28.88 42.60
N ALA A 401 -4.12 28.54 42.08
CA ALA A 401 -3.51 29.20 40.97
C ALA A 401 -2.76 28.20 40.08
N GLU A 402 -2.81 28.44 38.80
CA GLU A 402 -2.16 27.59 37.77
C GLU A 402 -1.20 28.42 36.93
N TYR A 403 -0.01 27.87 36.67
CA TYR A 403 0.98 28.41 35.80
C TYR A 403 1.19 27.42 34.65
N PRO A 404 0.47 27.58 33.50
CA PRO A 404 0.46 26.59 32.45
C PRO A 404 1.84 26.46 31.77
N PHE A 405 2.07 25.29 31.17
CA PHE A 405 3.31 25.03 30.46
C PHE A 405 3.42 25.90 29.21
N SER A 406 4.55 26.59 29.06
CA SER A 406 4.93 27.23 27.80
C SER A 406 6.24 26.66 27.24
N SER A 407 6.37 26.65 25.93
CA SER A 407 7.59 26.17 25.25
C SER A 407 8.84 27.05 25.52
N GLU A 408 8.61 28.28 25.92
CA GLU A 408 9.71 29.22 26.26
C GLU A 408 10.18 28.97 27.69
N GLN A 409 9.27 28.87 28.64
CA GLN A 409 9.55 28.66 30.06
C GLN A 409 10.01 27.23 30.37
N LYS A 410 9.45 26.22 29.65
CA LYS A 410 9.74 24.80 29.82
C LYS A 410 9.41 24.20 31.18
N TRP A 411 8.52 24.82 31.91
CA TRP A 411 8.01 24.34 33.19
C TRP A 411 6.51 24.66 33.37
N MET A 412 5.87 23.96 34.31
CA MET A 412 4.51 24.14 34.75
C MET A 412 4.47 24.09 36.27
N ALA A 413 3.64 24.90 36.92
CA ALA A 413 3.39 24.83 38.36
C ALA A 413 1.93 25.00 38.71
N VAL A 414 1.53 24.37 39.83
CA VAL A 414 0.18 24.47 40.41
C VAL A 414 0.29 24.80 41.86
N LYS A 415 -0.38 25.87 42.29
CA LYS A 415 -0.55 26.21 43.71
C LYS A 415 -1.88 25.70 44.23
N CYS A 416 -1.86 24.88 45.28
CA CYS A 416 -3.02 24.31 45.94
C CYS A 416 -3.35 25.07 47.23
N ASP A 417 -4.63 25.12 47.64
CA ASP A 417 -5.10 25.83 48.81
C ASP A 417 -5.22 24.89 50.03
N LYS A 418 -5.60 23.65 49.75
CA LYS A 418 -5.75 22.60 50.81
C LYS A 418 -5.21 21.26 50.30
N PRO A 419 -4.06 20.82 50.86
CA PRO A 419 -3.07 21.54 51.66
C PRO A 419 -2.39 22.70 50.91
N GLU A 420 -1.88 23.71 51.63
CA GLU A 420 -1.17 24.83 50.97
C GLU A 420 0.20 24.39 50.54
N VAL A 421 0.31 23.93 49.29
CA VAL A 421 1.54 23.43 48.66
C VAL A 421 1.55 23.84 47.18
N CYS A 422 2.72 24.21 46.72
CA CYS A 422 3.00 24.46 45.31
C CYS A 422 3.79 23.30 44.75
N PHE A 423 3.32 22.73 43.61
CA PHE A 423 4.02 21.69 42.88
C PHE A 423 4.53 22.25 41.55
N MET A 424 5.70 21.82 41.13
CA MET A 424 6.36 22.28 39.92
C MET A 424 6.94 21.07 39.15
N LYS A 425 6.78 21.04 37.85
CA LYS A 425 7.42 20.08 36.95
C LYS A 425 7.98 20.79 35.72
N GLY A 426 9.07 20.26 35.15
CA GLY A 426 9.61 20.80 33.92
C GLY A 426 11.04 20.35 33.63
N ALA A 427 11.70 21.09 32.73
CA ALA A 427 13.11 20.84 32.42
C ALA A 427 13.99 21.09 33.65
N TYR A 428 14.94 20.19 33.89
CA TYR A 428 15.83 20.26 35.05
C TYR A 428 16.51 21.65 35.21
N GLU A 429 17.02 22.21 34.13
CA GLU A 429 17.71 23.50 34.11
C GLU A 429 16.84 24.68 34.58
N GLN A 430 15.52 24.55 34.41
CA GLN A 430 14.57 25.56 34.86
C GLN A 430 14.11 25.30 36.29
N VAL A 431 13.69 24.08 36.59
CA VAL A 431 13.13 23.71 37.90
C VAL A 431 14.16 23.94 39.01
N ILE A 432 15.41 23.55 38.82
CA ILE A 432 16.48 23.66 39.81
C ILE A 432 16.79 25.12 40.22
N ARG A 433 16.46 26.10 39.37
CA ARG A 433 16.65 27.54 39.70
C ARG A 433 15.71 28.04 40.79
N TYR A 434 14.50 27.39 40.88
CA TYR A 434 13.49 27.72 41.87
C TYR A 434 13.67 26.93 43.17
N CYS A 435 14.63 25.97 43.20
CA CYS A 435 14.84 25.11 44.35
C CYS A 435 15.93 25.67 45.29
N THR A 436 15.60 25.78 46.56
CA THR A 436 16.50 26.18 47.65
C THR A 436 16.90 25.01 48.56
N SER A 437 16.16 23.92 48.50
CA SER A 437 16.26 22.72 49.34
C SER A 437 16.03 21.44 48.52
N TYR A 438 16.35 20.29 49.11
CA TYR A 438 16.08 18.99 48.55
C TYR A 438 15.47 18.06 49.58
N ASN A 439 14.72 17.05 49.15
CA ASN A 439 14.08 16.09 50.00
C ASN A 439 15.02 14.92 50.31
N CYS A 440 15.22 14.62 51.61
CA CYS A 440 15.95 13.43 52.03
C CYS A 440 15.07 12.63 53.00
N LYS A 441 14.56 11.47 52.53
CA LYS A 441 13.68 10.57 53.32
C LYS A 441 12.51 11.31 54.05
N GLY A 442 11.92 12.31 53.36
CA GLY A 442 10.82 13.10 53.91
C GLY A 442 11.25 14.37 54.64
N GLN A 443 12.53 14.58 54.90
CA GLN A 443 13.07 15.80 55.54
C GLN A 443 13.62 16.77 54.47
N THR A 444 13.42 18.04 54.69
CA THR A 444 13.90 19.11 53.80
C THR A 444 15.25 19.58 54.27
N LEU A 445 16.30 19.45 53.40
CA LEU A 445 17.65 19.87 53.65
C LEU A 445 18.05 20.97 52.64
N PRO A 446 18.97 21.88 53.00
CA PRO A 446 19.43 22.94 52.10
C PRO A 446 20.22 22.37 50.91
N LEU A 447 19.94 22.90 49.72
CA LEU A 447 20.54 22.46 48.48
C LEU A 447 21.96 23.03 48.31
N VAL A 448 22.98 22.17 48.28
CA VAL A 448 24.40 22.52 48.11
C VAL A 448 24.84 22.34 46.64
N GLN A 449 25.89 23.04 46.24
CA GLN A 449 26.41 23.02 44.87
C GLN A 449 26.80 21.58 44.40
N GLN A 450 27.39 20.79 45.31
CA GLN A 450 27.75 19.41 45.02
C GLN A 450 26.57 18.53 44.61
N GLN A 451 25.39 18.74 45.25
CA GLN A 451 24.18 18.02 44.89
C GLN A 451 23.62 18.47 43.53
N ARG A 452 23.73 19.77 43.19
CA ARG A 452 23.33 20.26 41.88
C ARG A 452 24.16 19.60 40.75
N GLU A 453 25.46 19.43 41.00
CA GLU A 453 26.35 18.77 40.05
C GLU A 453 26.02 17.28 39.91
N GLN A 454 25.71 16.61 41.01
CA GLN A 454 25.24 15.20 41.00
C GLN A 454 23.95 15.04 40.19
N TYR A 455 22.95 15.89 40.45
CA TYR A 455 21.69 15.86 39.72
C TYR A 455 21.88 16.17 38.23
N GLN A 456 22.80 17.04 37.87
CA GLN A 456 23.16 17.32 36.50
C GLN A 456 23.82 16.13 35.82
N GLN A 457 24.68 15.40 36.51
CA GLN A 457 25.29 14.18 36.00
C GLN A 457 24.25 13.10 35.77
N GLU A 458 23.33 12.88 36.73
CA GLU A 458 22.26 11.91 36.60
C GLU A 458 21.30 12.26 35.42
N LYS A 459 20.93 13.54 35.31
CA LYS A 459 20.13 14.03 34.18
C LYS A 459 20.82 13.71 32.85
N THR A 460 22.14 13.93 32.77
CA THR A 460 22.93 13.67 31.57
C THR A 460 23.02 12.17 31.29
N SER A 461 23.24 11.35 32.33
CA SER A 461 23.23 9.88 32.23
C SER A 461 21.91 9.34 31.72
N MET A 462 20.79 9.74 32.31
CA MET A 462 19.45 9.35 31.88
C MET A 462 19.15 9.85 30.46
N GLY A 463 19.59 11.06 30.11
CA GLY A 463 19.42 11.62 28.77
C GLY A 463 20.21 10.85 27.70
N SER A 464 21.44 10.43 28.03
CA SER A 464 22.28 9.61 27.13
C SER A 464 21.71 8.21 26.90
N ALA A 465 20.92 7.70 27.86
CA ALA A 465 20.14 6.47 27.70
C ALA A 465 18.86 6.65 26.85
N GLY A 466 18.63 7.86 26.30
CA GLY A 466 17.47 8.16 25.44
C GLY A 466 16.20 8.49 26.21
N LEU A 467 16.29 8.69 27.53
CA LEU A 467 15.15 9.05 28.34
C LEU A 467 14.85 10.56 28.26
N ARG A 468 13.59 10.89 28.17
CA ARG A 468 13.12 12.28 28.38
C ARG A 468 13.05 12.54 29.88
N VAL A 469 13.91 13.40 30.39
CA VAL A 469 14.03 13.67 31.83
C VAL A 469 13.16 14.85 32.23
N LEU A 470 12.28 14.65 33.23
CA LEU A 470 11.51 15.68 33.91
C LEU A 470 12.00 15.83 35.35
N ALA A 471 12.17 17.06 35.77
CA ALA A 471 12.42 17.40 37.17
C ALA A 471 11.11 17.76 37.88
N LEU A 472 11.00 17.38 39.15
CA LEU A 472 9.85 17.60 40.00
C LEU A 472 10.29 18.29 41.30
N ALA A 473 9.48 19.25 41.75
CA ALA A 473 9.70 19.98 42.98
C ALA A 473 8.39 20.30 43.68
N SER A 474 8.43 20.44 45.01
CA SER A 474 7.28 20.88 45.81
C SER A 474 7.74 21.92 46.83
N GLY A 475 6.89 22.80 47.25
CA GLY A 475 7.25 23.82 48.25
C GLY A 475 6.10 24.75 48.63
N PRO A 476 6.32 25.68 49.57
CA PRO A 476 5.26 26.61 50.01
C PRO A 476 4.97 27.67 48.93
N GLU A 477 5.99 28.16 48.22
CA GLU A 477 5.83 29.19 47.19
C GLU A 477 6.86 29.01 46.06
N LEU A 478 6.59 29.59 44.86
CA LEU A 478 7.49 29.68 43.78
C LEU A 478 8.76 30.46 44.19
N GLY A 479 9.96 29.86 44.08
CA GLY A 479 11.23 30.43 44.54
C GLY A 479 11.74 29.85 45.85
N GLN A 480 10.93 29.16 46.64
CA GLN A 480 11.30 28.37 47.81
C GLN A 480 10.92 26.90 47.68
N MET A 481 11.31 26.34 46.53
CA MET A 481 10.93 24.95 46.22
C MET A 481 11.96 23.96 46.77
N THR A 482 11.49 22.78 47.10
CA THR A 482 12.26 21.59 47.47
C THR A 482 12.37 20.67 46.30
N PHE A 483 13.59 20.39 45.85
CA PHE A 483 13.80 19.43 44.77
C PHE A 483 13.47 17.99 45.21
N LEU A 484 12.61 17.31 44.47
CA LEU A 484 12.16 15.94 44.78
C LEU A 484 12.95 14.87 44.02
N GLY A 485 13.23 15.12 42.75
CA GLY A 485 13.95 14.18 41.93
C GLY A 485 13.72 14.33 40.44
N LEU A 486 14.18 13.32 39.68
CA LEU A 486 14.08 13.23 38.23
C LEU A 486 13.26 12.00 37.84
N VAL A 487 12.48 12.14 36.79
CA VAL A 487 11.73 11.05 36.19
C VAL A 487 12.12 10.89 34.74
N GLY A 488 12.56 9.68 34.36
CA GLY A 488 12.93 9.33 33.01
C GLY A 488 11.75 8.67 32.27
N ILE A 489 11.37 9.26 31.16
CA ILE A 489 10.22 8.85 30.34
C ILE A 489 10.74 8.42 28.98
N ILE A 490 10.28 7.30 28.50
CA ILE A 490 10.59 6.79 27.16
C ILE A 490 9.31 6.56 26.35
N ASP A 491 9.42 6.73 25.06
CA ASP A 491 8.42 6.27 24.08
C ASP A 491 8.92 4.93 23.52
N PRO A 492 8.34 3.81 23.93
CA PRO A 492 8.86 2.50 23.58
C PRO A 492 8.65 2.19 22.10
N PRO A 493 9.60 1.50 21.44
CA PRO A 493 9.41 1.02 20.08
C PRO A 493 8.22 0.05 19.99
N ARG A 494 7.52 0.06 18.86
CA ARG A 494 6.44 -0.90 18.58
C ARG A 494 6.99 -2.32 18.50
N THR A 495 6.17 -3.29 18.87
CA THR A 495 6.51 -4.71 18.72
C THR A 495 6.73 -5.05 17.25
N GLY A 496 7.77 -5.85 16.94
CA GLY A 496 8.03 -6.31 15.57
C GLY A 496 8.81 -5.33 14.66
N VAL A 497 9.01 -4.06 15.08
CA VAL A 497 9.78 -3.08 14.28
C VAL A 497 11.22 -3.56 14.06
N LYS A 498 11.86 -4.10 15.08
CA LYS A 498 13.23 -4.58 15.02
C LYS A 498 13.43 -5.66 13.96
N GLU A 499 12.56 -6.65 13.95
CA GLU A 499 12.56 -7.77 13.01
C GLU A 499 12.27 -7.30 11.58
N ALA A 500 11.27 -6.42 11.41
CA ALA A 500 10.91 -5.85 10.12
C ALA A 500 12.05 -5.01 9.54
N VAL A 501 12.66 -4.14 10.34
CA VAL A 501 13.81 -3.31 9.96
C VAL A 501 14.98 -4.17 9.52
N THR A 502 15.33 -5.19 10.31
CA THR A 502 16.45 -6.11 10.00
C THR A 502 16.20 -6.84 8.66
N THR A 503 14.98 -7.34 8.44
CA THR A 503 14.61 -8.05 7.21
C THR A 503 14.67 -7.14 6.00
N LEU A 504 14.18 -5.91 6.11
CA LEU A 504 14.21 -4.92 5.03
C LEU A 504 15.63 -4.51 4.66
N ILE A 505 16.50 -4.28 5.64
CA ILE A 505 17.91 -3.94 5.40
C ILE A 505 18.62 -5.11 4.71
N MET A 506 18.40 -6.35 5.16
CA MET A 506 18.96 -7.54 4.51
C MET A 506 18.45 -7.72 3.08
N SER A 507 17.27 -7.23 2.78
CA SER A 507 16.69 -7.23 1.42
C SER A 507 17.16 -6.08 0.53
N GLY A 508 18.09 -5.25 1.00
CA GLY A 508 18.65 -4.12 0.25
C GLY A 508 17.81 -2.84 0.28
N VAL A 509 16.85 -2.73 1.21
CA VAL A 509 16.08 -1.51 1.45
C VAL A 509 16.77 -0.69 2.55
N ALA A 510 17.16 0.55 2.23
CA ALA A 510 17.74 1.46 3.21
C ALA A 510 16.63 2.09 4.07
N ILE A 511 16.80 2.08 5.38
CA ILE A 511 15.84 2.72 6.30
C ILE A 511 16.50 3.94 6.91
N LYS A 512 15.80 5.08 6.88
CA LYS A 512 16.23 6.37 7.39
C LYS A 512 15.21 6.89 8.40
N MET A 513 15.65 7.16 9.62
CA MET A 513 14.80 7.77 10.63
C MET A 513 14.93 9.30 10.55
N ILE A 514 13.81 10.00 10.52
CA ILE A 514 13.76 11.45 10.45
C ILE A 514 12.88 11.96 11.60
N THR A 515 13.48 12.64 12.56
CA THR A 515 12.75 13.08 13.76
C THR A 515 13.05 14.53 14.13
N GLY A 516 12.08 15.20 14.77
CA GLY A 516 12.27 16.52 15.39
C GLY A 516 13.01 16.48 16.72
N ASP A 517 13.26 15.31 17.29
CA ASP A 517 13.88 15.12 18.60
C ASP A 517 15.36 15.52 18.63
N SER A 518 15.93 15.51 19.85
CA SER A 518 17.36 15.71 20.06
C SER A 518 18.20 14.55 19.53
N GLN A 519 19.49 14.79 19.32
CA GLN A 519 20.44 13.79 18.85
C GLN A 519 20.47 12.56 19.77
N GLU A 520 20.55 12.79 21.09
CA GLU A 520 20.68 11.73 22.09
C GLU A 520 19.49 10.79 22.05
N THR A 521 18.28 11.33 22.00
CA THR A 521 17.04 10.56 21.92
C THR A 521 16.94 9.80 20.60
N ALA A 522 17.30 10.45 19.50
CA ALA A 522 17.24 9.85 18.17
C ALA A 522 18.22 8.66 18.03
N VAL A 523 19.44 8.82 18.54
CA VAL A 523 20.49 7.78 18.53
C VAL A 523 20.07 6.59 19.41
N ALA A 524 19.58 6.85 20.64
CA ALA A 524 19.16 5.79 21.56
C ALA A 524 18.03 4.91 20.98
N ILE A 525 17.05 5.52 20.36
CA ILE A 525 15.95 4.78 19.71
C ILE A 525 16.43 4.08 18.44
N GLY A 526 17.32 4.70 17.69
CA GLY A 526 17.98 4.08 16.54
C GLY A 526 18.74 2.81 16.92
N MET A 527 19.44 2.79 18.06
CA MET A 527 20.11 1.61 18.60
C MET A 527 19.09 0.52 19.00
N ASN A 528 18.06 0.89 19.74
CA ASN A 528 17.03 -0.05 20.21
C ASN A 528 16.24 -0.69 19.04
N SER A 529 16.08 0.01 17.93
CA SER A 529 15.44 -0.46 16.71
C SER A 529 16.37 -1.19 15.74
N CYS A 530 17.60 -1.50 16.15
CA CYS A 530 18.69 -2.05 15.30
C CYS A 530 19.04 -1.22 14.06
N LEU A 531 18.60 0.02 13.99
CA LEU A 531 18.93 0.92 12.89
C LEU A 531 20.43 1.29 12.86
N LEU A 532 21.11 1.31 13.99
CA LEU A 532 22.52 1.67 14.11
C LEU A 532 23.48 0.46 14.27
N PHE A 533 23.03 -0.71 14.68
CA PHE A 533 23.90 -1.84 15.00
C PHE A 533 24.52 -2.52 13.77
N ILE A 534 23.90 -2.37 12.60
CA ILE A 534 24.33 -3.01 11.34
C ILE A 534 25.41 -2.17 10.62
N PHE A 535 25.73 -0.97 11.11
CA PHE A 535 26.71 -0.05 10.50
C PHE A 535 28.14 -0.56 10.42
N HIS A 536 28.54 -1.47 11.30
CA HIS A 536 29.90 -1.98 11.27
C HIS A 536 30.18 -3.01 10.17
N LEU A 537 29.13 -3.49 9.49
CA LEU A 537 29.29 -4.57 8.51
C LEU A 537 29.02 -4.22 7.04
N PHE A 538 28.28 -3.14 6.73
CA PHE A 538 27.98 -2.75 5.34
C PHE A 538 27.94 -1.22 5.14
N SER A 539 28.71 -0.78 4.15
CA SER A 539 28.75 0.50 3.42
C SER A 539 27.88 1.71 3.86
N VAL A 540 28.46 2.90 3.73
CA VAL A 540 28.05 4.28 4.06
C VAL A 540 26.62 4.72 3.63
N LEU A 541 25.89 3.92 2.87
CA LEU A 541 24.52 4.21 2.38
C LEU A 541 23.41 3.69 3.30
N ALA A 542 23.70 2.91 4.33
CA ALA A 542 22.71 2.08 4.95
C ALA A 542 21.72 2.80 5.86
N VAL A 543 22.10 3.57 6.85
CA VAL A 543 21.14 4.26 7.75
C VAL A 543 21.63 5.66 8.06
N ALA A 544 20.79 6.64 7.83
CA ALA A 544 20.98 7.97 8.39
C ALA A 544 19.86 8.25 9.39
N VAL A 545 20.22 8.68 10.57
CA VAL A 545 19.33 9.22 11.56
C VAL A 545 19.41 10.75 11.44
N PHE A 546 18.31 11.36 10.99
CA PHE A 546 18.17 12.80 10.90
C PHE A 546 17.45 13.30 12.16
N TYR A 547 18.10 14.09 12.96
CA TYR A 547 17.54 14.68 14.17
C TYR A 547 17.27 16.17 14.00
N ARG A 548 16.41 16.75 14.84
CA ARG A 548 15.96 18.15 14.78
C ARG A 548 15.44 18.58 13.39
N ALA A 549 14.79 17.65 12.69
CA ALA A 549 14.25 17.89 11.38
C ALA A 549 12.91 18.64 11.46
N SER A 550 12.84 19.80 10.81
CA SER A 550 11.58 20.50 10.57
C SER A 550 10.82 19.90 9.39
N PRO A 551 9.52 20.21 9.19
CA PRO A 551 8.76 19.73 8.02
C PRO A 551 9.42 20.08 6.67
N ARG A 552 10.04 21.26 6.58
CA ARG A 552 10.80 21.68 5.40
C ARG A 552 12.07 20.85 5.19
N HIS A 553 12.72 20.41 6.25
CA HIS A 553 13.89 19.53 6.17
C HIS A 553 13.47 18.13 5.72
N LYS A 554 12.35 17.59 6.22
CA LYS A 554 11.79 16.30 5.78
C LYS A 554 11.56 16.28 4.26
N LEU A 555 10.94 17.33 3.73
CA LEU A 555 10.72 17.49 2.29
C LEU A 555 12.04 17.55 1.49
N LYS A 556 13.03 18.31 1.97
CA LYS A 556 14.34 18.42 1.28
C LYS A 556 15.08 17.09 1.24
N ILE A 557 15.04 16.31 2.32
CA ILE A 557 15.67 14.99 2.39
C ILE A 557 15.04 14.06 1.37
N ILE A 558 13.70 13.99 1.29
CA ILE A 558 12.99 13.16 0.33
C ILE A 558 13.35 13.55 -1.10
N LYS A 559 13.27 14.83 -1.44
CA LYS A 559 13.63 15.30 -2.79
C LYS A 559 15.08 15.03 -3.15
N SER A 560 16.00 15.17 -2.22
CA SER A 560 17.41 14.84 -2.44
C SER A 560 17.61 13.35 -2.74
N LEU A 561 16.91 12.46 -2.03
CA LEU A 561 16.98 11.03 -2.27
C LEU A 561 16.36 10.66 -3.63
N GLN A 562 15.22 11.25 -3.99
CA GLN A 562 14.58 11.07 -5.30
C GLN A 562 15.47 11.56 -6.45
N ASN A 563 16.14 12.69 -6.31
CA ASN A 563 17.08 13.21 -7.31
C ASN A 563 18.28 12.28 -7.51
N ASN A 564 18.66 11.51 -6.49
CA ASN A 564 19.69 10.46 -6.60
C ASN A 564 19.16 9.15 -7.20
N GLY A 565 17.91 9.13 -7.67
CA GLY A 565 17.28 7.98 -8.29
C GLY A 565 16.71 6.95 -7.32
N ALA A 566 16.54 7.30 -6.05
CA ALA A 566 15.90 6.44 -5.08
C ALA A 566 14.36 6.50 -5.21
N VAL A 567 13.71 5.36 -4.98
CA VAL A 567 12.26 5.26 -4.79
C VAL A 567 11.98 5.31 -3.31
N VAL A 568 11.44 6.43 -2.86
CA VAL A 568 11.34 6.77 -1.44
C VAL A 568 9.93 6.54 -0.92
N ALA A 569 9.81 5.70 0.11
CA ALA A 569 8.61 5.65 0.95
C ALA A 569 8.80 6.57 2.17
N MET A 570 7.77 7.32 2.53
CA MET A 570 7.75 8.12 3.77
C MET A 570 6.62 7.66 4.65
N THR A 571 6.89 7.43 5.95
CA THR A 571 5.86 7.10 6.94
C THR A 571 5.70 8.26 7.93
N GLY A 572 4.48 8.55 8.34
CA GLY A 572 4.18 9.61 9.28
C GLY A 572 2.77 9.52 9.88
N ASP A 573 2.55 10.23 10.99
CA ASP A 573 1.28 10.28 11.71
C ASP A 573 0.78 11.72 11.94
N GLY A 574 1.67 12.71 11.94
CA GLY A 574 1.38 14.10 12.30
C GLY A 574 1.20 15.04 11.09
N VAL A 575 0.45 16.12 11.28
CA VAL A 575 0.27 17.19 10.28
C VAL A 575 1.60 17.68 9.69
N ASN A 576 2.68 17.63 10.49
CA ASN A 576 4.04 18.02 10.10
C ASN A 576 4.63 17.14 9.00
N ASP A 577 4.10 15.94 8.81
CA ASP A 577 4.56 14.94 7.85
C ASP A 577 3.79 14.98 6.53
N ALA A 578 2.60 15.57 6.50
CA ALA A 578 1.71 15.55 5.36
C ALA A 578 2.37 16.01 4.05
N VAL A 579 3.16 17.09 4.10
CA VAL A 579 3.88 17.61 2.93
C VAL A 579 4.95 16.61 2.45
N ALA A 580 5.63 15.97 3.38
CA ALA A 580 6.65 14.97 3.09
C ALA A 580 6.02 13.68 2.53
N LEU A 581 4.90 13.23 3.11
CA LEU A 581 4.12 12.08 2.64
C LEU A 581 3.64 12.27 1.19
N LYS A 582 3.09 13.45 0.88
CA LYS A 582 2.61 13.77 -0.48
C LYS A 582 3.73 13.87 -1.50
N ALA A 583 4.93 14.29 -1.08
CA ALA A 583 6.09 14.47 -1.96
C ALA A 583 6.89 13.17 -2.18
N ALA A 584 6.74 12.17 -1.33
CA ALA A 584 7.37 10.87 -1.48
C ALA A 584 6.76 10.09 -2.66
N ASP A 585 7.47 9.08 -3.17
CA ASP A 585 6.95 8.17 -4.18
C ASP A 585 5.84 7.27 -3.60
N ILE A 586 5.91 7.01 -2.28
CA ILE A 586 4.93 6.26 -1.52
C ILE A 586 4.73 6.96 -0.18
N GLY A 587 3.60 7.62 0.01
CA GLY A 587 3.20 8.15 1.32
C GLY A 587 2.46 7.09 2.13
N VAL A 588 2.88 6.84 3.37
CA VAL A 588 2.28 5.85 4.28
C VAL A 588 1.83 6.52 5.55
N ALA A 589 0.53 6.53 5.82
CA ALA A 589 -0.04 7.09 7.05
C ALA A 589 -0.42 5.99 8.05
N MET A 590 -0.36 6.32 9.33
CA MET A 590 -0.90 5.50 10.41
C MET A 590 -2.43 5.60 10.41
N GLY A 591 -3.13 4.48 10.65
CA GLY A 591 -4.58 4.41 10.61
C GLY A 591 -5.23 4.83 11.92
N GLN A 592 -4.67 4.40 13.06
CA GLN A 592 -5.20 4.69 14.39
C GLN A 592 -4.66 6.00 14.96
N THR A 593 -3.35 6.20 14.92
CA THR A 593 -2.67 7.38 15.49
C THR A 593 -2.54 8.53 14.50
N GLY A 594 -2.67 8.26 13.20
CA GLY A 594 -2.50 9.26 12.16
C GLY A 594 -3.66 10.26 12.08
N THR A 595 -3.32 11.54 11.89
CA THR A 595 -4.31 12.60 11.64
C THR A 595 -4.94 12.45 10.26
N ASP A 596 -6.14 12.98 10.07
CA ASP A 596 -6.85 12.91 8.79
C ASP A 596 -6.07 13.58 7.65
N VAL A 597 -5.33 14.64 7.97
CA VAL A 597 -4.39 15.30 7.03
C VAL A 597 -3.35 14.32 6.49
N CYS A 598 -2.75 13.52 7.38
CA CYS A 598 -1.78 12.50 6.98
C CYS A 598 -2.42 11.37 6.18
N LYS A 599 -3.58 10.90 6.66
CA LYS A 599 -4.33 9.87 5.93
C LYS A 599 -4.68 10.33 4.53
N GLU A 600 -5.05 11.60 4.34
CA GLU A 600 -5.37 12.14 3.03
C GLU A 600 -4.14 12.31 2.13
N ALA A 601 -3.07 12.86 2.67
CA ALA A 601 -1.82 13.07 1.94
C ALA A 601 -1.15 11.76 1.52
N ALA A 602 -1.40 10.67 2.24
CA ALA A 602 -0.79 9.37 2.02
C ALA A 602 -1.47 8.60 0.89
N ASP A 603 -0.69 7.76 0.25
CA ASP A 603 -1.14 6.80 -0.78
C ASP A 603 -1.52 5.44 -0.18
N MET A 604 -1.02 5.13 1.01
CA MET A 604 -1.30 3.90 1.75
C MET A 604 -1.56 4.20 3.22
N ILE A 605 -2.50 3.47 3.83
CA ILE A 605 -2.85 3.59 5.25
C ILE A 605 -2.64 2.23 5.93
N LEU A 606 -1.95 2.22 7.07
CA LEU A 606 -1.76 1.04 7.91
C LEU A 606 -2.85 1.00 8.98
N VAL A 607 -3.82 0.12 8.85
CA VAL A 607 -4.99 0.04 9.76
C VAL A 607 -4.60 -0.30 11.19
N ASP A 608 -3.53 -1.08 11.37
CA ASP A 608 -3.04 -1.56 12.67
C ASP A 608 -1.84 -0.77 13.21
N ASP A 609 -1.40 0.26 12.48
CA ASP A 609 -0.20 1.04 12.78
C ASP A 609 1.08 0.17 12.94
N ASP A 610 1.10 -1.03 12.35
CA ASP A 610 2.23 -1.95 12.47
C ASP A 610 3.22 -1.76 11.31
N PHE A 611 4.49 -1.54 11.65
CA PHE A 611 5.58 -1.41 10.68
C PHE A 611 5.82 -2.71 9.88
N GLN A 612 5.49 -3.88 10.44
CA GLN A 612 5.55 -5.17 9.72
C GLN A 612 4.59 -5.21 8.53
N THR A 613 3.51 -4.47 8.60
CA THR A 613 2.54 -4.34 7.50
C THR A 613 3.16 -3.67 6.27
N ILE A 614 4.09 -2.72 6.45
CA ILE A 614 4.86 -2.13 5.34
C ILE A 614 5.72 -3.18 4.66
N MET A 615 6.44 -3.99 5.44
CA MET A 615 7.23 -5.10 4.91
C MET A 615 6.37 -6.08 4.10
N SER A 616 5.20 -6.42 4.62
CA SER A 616 4.24 -7.29 3.94
C SER A 616 3.68 -6.67 2.66
N ALA A 617 3.49 -5.35 2.61
CA ALA A 617 3.05 -4.63 1.42
C ALA A 617 4.15 -4.60 0.34
N ILE A 618 5.41 -4.41 0.72
CA ILE A 618 6.55 -4.50 -0.20
C ILE A 618 6.70 -5.91 -0.77
N GLU A 619 6.53 -6.94 0.08
CA GLU A 619 6.52 -8.34 -0.34
C GLU A 619 5.44 -8.62 -1.39
N GLU A 620 4.22 -8.15 -1.15
CA GLU A 620 3.10 -8.27 -2.11
C GLU A 620 3.40 -7.51 -3.41
N GLY A 621 3.93 -6.28 -3.35
CA GLY A 621 4.30 -5.51 -4.53
C GLY A 621 5.36 -6.22 -5.40
N LYS A 622 6.40 -6.78 -4.78
CA LYS A 622 7.39 -7.62 -5.48
C LYS A 622 6.75 -8.88 -6.08
N GLY A 623 5.83 -9.51 -5.34
CA GLY A 623 5.12 -10.70 -5.79
C GLY A 623 4.22 -10.46 -7.00
N ILE A 624 3.46 -9.37 -6.99
CA ILE A 624 2.58 -8.96 -8.09
C ILE A 624 3.39 -8.75 -9.37
N TYR A 625 4.53 -8.08 -9.29
CA TYR A 625 5.39 -7.89 -10.44
C TYR A 625 5.92 -9.21 -11.02
N ASN A 626 6.28 -10.17 -10.16
CA ASN A 626 6.68 -11.50 -10.62
C ASN A 626 5.53 -12.24 -11.30
N ASN A 627 4.31 -12.11 -10.77
CA ASN A 627 3.13 -12.72 -11.38
C ASN A 627 2.83 -12.12 -12.76
N ILE A 628 2.99 -10.80 -12.91
CA ILE A 628 2.85 -10.14 -14.21
C ILE A 628 3.91 -10.64 -15.20
N LYS A 629 5.18 -10.82 -14.78
CA LYS A 629 6.21 -11.44 -15.63
C LYS A 629 5.85 -12.86 -16.05
N ASN A 630 5.31 -13.65 -15.14
CA ASN A 630 4.89 -15.03 -15.43
C ASN A 630 3.78 -15.05 -16.46
N PHE A 631 2.80 -14.18 -16.30
CA PHE A 631 1.73 -14.00 -17.27
C PHE A 631 2.24 -13.55 -18.64
N VAL A 632 3.07 -12.49 -18.69
CA VAL A 632 3.65 -11.97 -19.93
C VAL A 632 4.46 -13.06 -20.66
N ARG A 633 5.25 -13.85 -19.93
CA ARG A 633 5.97 -14.99 -20.50
C ARG A 633 5.02 -15.98 -21.18
N PHE A 634 3.97 -16.37 -20.48
CA PHE A 634 2.98 -17.32 -20.97
C PHE A 634 2.29 -16.79 -22.23
N GLN A 635 1.72 -15.60 -22.16
CA GLN A 635 0.99 -14.95 -23.25
C GLN A 635 1.85 -14.78 -24.52
N LEU A 636 3.05 -14.19 -24.35
CA LEU A 636 3.92 -13.93 -25.51
C LEU A 636 4.42 -15.24 -26.14
N SER A 637 4.72 -16.27 -25.34
CA SER A 637 5.18 -17.54 -25.91
C SER A 637 4.12 -18.22 -26.76
N THR A 638 2.87 -18.16 -26.35
CA THR A 638 1.72 -18.71 -27.09
C THR A 638 1.45 -17.91 -28.36
N SER A 639 1.39 -16.58 -28.28
CA SER A 639 1.15 -15.72 -29.45
C SER A 639 2.26 -15.85 -30.51
N ILE A 640 3.54 -15.87 -30.09
CA ILE A 640 4.68 -16.08 -30.98
C ILE A 640 4.62 -17.48 -31.60
N ALA A 641 4.28 -18.50 -30.83
CA ALA A 641 4.17 -19.86 -31.35
C ALA A 641 3.07 -19.96 -32.42
N ALA A 642 1.86 -19.42 -32.16
CA ALA A 642 0.76 -19.43 -33.11
C ALA A 642 1.11 -18.67 -34.41
N LEU A 643 1.67 -17.47 -34.28
CA LEU A 643 2.11 -16.65 -35.43
C LEU A 643 3.18 -17.36 -36.25
N THR A 644 4.18 -17.95 -35.60
CA THR A 644 5.28 -18.66 -36.24
C THR A 644 4.80 -19.94 -36.91
N LEU A 645 3.89 -20.70 -36.29
CA LEU A 645 3.31 -21.92 -36.84
C LEU A 645 2.61 -21.65 -38.17
N ILE A 646 1.73 -20.65 -38.22
CA ILE A 646 0.97 -20.30 -39.43
C ILE A 646 1.91 -19.74 -40.52
N SER A 647 2.88 -18.91 -40.09
CA SER A 647 3.85 -18.32 -40.99
C SER A 647 4.73 -19.39 -41.68
N LEU A 648 5.24 -20.34 -40.90
CA LEU A 648 6.05 -21.45 -41.43
C LEU A 648 5.24 -22.35 -42.34
N ALA A 649 4.01 -22.69 -41.95
CA ALA A 649 3.11 -23.50 -42.80
C ALA A 649 2.87 -22.81 -44.16
N THR A 650 2.64 -21.51 -44.14
CA THR A 650 2.42 -20.73 -45.37
C THR A 650 3.68 -20.66 -46.24
N LEU A 651 4.87 -20.43 -45.66
CA LEU A 651 6.13 -20.35 -46.33
C LEU A 651 6.55 -21.68 -46.96
N MET A 652 6.30 -22.78 -46.27
CA MET A 652 6.60 -24.15 -46.75
C MET A 652 5.55 -24.68 -47.73
N ASN A 653 4.56 -23.87 -48.07
CA ASN A 653 3.44 -24.23 -48.94
C ASN A 653 2.58 -25.38 -48.41
N PHE A 654 2.59 -25.58 -47.08
CA PHE A 654 1.65 -26.51 -46.44
C PHE A 654 0.26 -25.85 -46.31
N PRO A 655 -0.78 -26.66 -46.26
CA PRO A 655 -2.13 -26.18 -45.91
C PRO A 655 -2.16 -25.65 -44.47
N ASN A 656 -3.13 -24.79 -44.14
CA ASN A 656 -3.22 -24.19 -42.80
C ASN A 656 -3.44 -25.25 -41.72
N PRO A 657 -2.55 -25.36 -40.74
CA PRO A 657 -2.65 -26.33 -39.66
C PRO A 657 -3.77 -26.03 -38.67
N LEU A 658 -4.22 -24.78 -38.59
CA LEU A 658 -5.26 -24.30 -37.68
C LEU A 658 -6.22 -23.37 -38.40
N ASN A 659 -7.51 -23.51 -38.12
CA ASN A 659 -8.56 -22.64 -38.64
C ASN A 659 -8.66 -21.38 -37.78
N ALA A 660 -9.17 -20.27 -38.32
CA ALA A 660 -9.39 -19.03 -37.59
C ALA A 660 -10.22 -19.19 -36.32
N MET A 661 -11.25 -20.05 -36.38
CA MET A 661 -12.11 -20.38 -35.23
C MET A 661 -11.35 -21.14 -34.13
N GLN A 662 -10.44 -22.03 -34.48
CA GLN A 662 -9.60 -22.77 -33.54
C GLN A 662 -8.60 -21.84 -32.85
N ILE A 663 -7.99 -20.91 -33.61
CA ILE A 663 -7.10 -19.90 -33.06
C ILE A 663 -7.84 -18.98 -32.07
N LEU A 664 -9.06 -18.55 -32.44
CA LEU A 664 -9.89 -17.74 -31.57
C LEU A 664 -10.23 -18.48 -30.28
N TRP A 665 -10.54 -19.77 -30.35
CA TRP A 665 -10.78 -20.62 -29.18
C TRP A 665 -9.55 -20.75 -28.31
N ILE A 666 -8.36 -20.91 -28.89
CA ILE A 666 -7.10 -20.93 -28.17
C ILE A 666 -6.96 -19.62 -27.39
N ASN A 667 -7.12 -18.48 -28.02
CA ASN A 667 -7.01 -17.18 -27.36
C ASN A 667 -8.02 -17.04 -26.20
N ILE A 668 -9.28 -17.42 -26.39
CA ILE A 668 -10.32 -17.38 -25.33
C ILE A 668 -9.94 -18.28 -24.14
N ILE A 669 -9.51 -19.52 -24.41
CA ILE A 669 -9.12 -20.47 -23.35
C ILE A 669 -7.86 -20.01 -22.64
N MET A 670 -6.91 -19.40 -23.37
CA MET A 670 -5.61 -19.04 -22.86
C MET A 670 -5.62 -17.69 -22.13
N ASP A 671 -6.19 -16.65 -22.75
CA ASP A 671 -6.22 -15.30 -22.23
C ASP A 671 -7.23 -15.13 -21.10
N GLY A 672 -8.20 -16.02 -20.98
CA GLY A 672 -9.20 -16.03 -19.93
C GLY A 672 -8.70 -16.65 -18.63
N PRO A 673 -9.22 -17.84 -18.25
CA PRO A 673 -9.03 -18.36 -16.90
C PRO A 673 -7.58 -18.69 -16.51
N PRO A 674 -6.72 -19.37 -17.35
CA PRO A 674 -5.36 -19.70 -16.96
C PRO A 674 -4.49 -18.47 -16.78
N ALA A 675 -4.57 -17.50 -17.68
CA ALA A 675 -3.80 -16.26 -17.63
C ALA A 675 -4.13 -15.44 -16.37
N GLN A 676 -5.42 -15.25 -16.06
CA GLN A 676 -5.84 -14.57 -14.85
C GLN A 676 -5.40 -15.29 -13.59
N SER A 677 -5.43 -16.62 -13.60
CA SER A 677 -5.00 -17.43 -12.46
C SER A 677 -3.51 -17.33 -12.17
N LEU A 678 -2.65 -17.08 -13.17
CA LEU A 678 -1.23 -16.78 -12.99
C LEU A 678 -1.03 -15.43 -12.28
N GLY A 679 -1.89 -14.45 -12.52
CA GLY A 679 -1.89 -13.16 -11.81
C GLY A 679 -2.18 -13.29 -10.32
N VAL A 680 -2.87 -14.33 -9.89
CA VAL A 680 -3.29 -14.59 -8.51
C VAL A 680 -2.36 -15.55 -7.77
N GLU A 681 -1.26 -15.99 -8.39
CA GLU A 681 -0.31 -16.93 -7.77
C GLU A 681 0.15 -16.41 -6.38
N PRO A 682 0.16 -17.25 -5.34
CA PRO A 682 0.66 -16.86 -4.02
C PRO A 682 2.07 -16.30 -4.09
N VAL A 683 2.34 -15.27 -3.30
CA VAL A 683 3.66 -14.65 -3.23
C VAL A 683 4.66 -15.62 -2.61
N ASP A 684 5.80 -15.75 -3.25
CA ASP A 684 6.88 -16.60 -2.77
C ASP A 684 7.59 -15.92 -1.59
N LYS A 685 7.72 -16.60 -0.46
CA LYS A 685 8.36 -16.08 0.76
C LYS A 685 9.81 -15.60 0.53
N ASP A 686 10.50 -16.14 -0.47
CA ASP A 686 11.88 -15.75 -0.78
C ASP A 686 11.95 -14.41 -1.56
N VAL A 687 10.82 -13.87 -2.00
CA VAL A 687 10.77 -12.64 -2.80
C VAL A 687 11.22 -11.42 -1.97
N ILE A 688 10.95 -11.41 -0.68
CA ILE A 688 11.36 -10.31 0.19
C ILE A 688 12.89 -10.18 0.23
N GLN A 689 13.63 -11.28 0.14
CA GLN A 689 15.10 -11.29 0.20
C GLN A 689 15.77 -10.78 -1.09
N LYS A 690 15.02 -10.65 -2.18
CA LYS A 690 15.55 -10.10 -3.43
C LYS A 690 15.66 -8.58 -3.33
N PRO A 691 16.72 -7.97 -3.91
CA PRO A 691 16.86 -6.51 -3.90
C PRO A 691 15.70 -5.83 -4.64
N PRO A 692 15.40 -4.57 -4.29
CA PRO A 692 14.39 -3.78 -4.99
C PRO A 692 14.72 -3.64 -6.47
N ARG A 693 13.69 -3.58 -7.30
CA ARG A 693 13.79 -3.40 -8.74
C ARG A 693 13.94 -1.91 -9.09
N ASN A 694 14.68 -1.61 -10.18
CA ASN A 694 14.64 -0.29 -10.78
C ASN A 694 13.34 -0.06 -11.56
N LEU A 695 12.70 1.10 -11.39
CA LEU A 695 11.51 1.49 -12.16
C LEU A 695 11.75 1.53 -13.68
N LYS A 696 13.00 1.79 -14.11
CA LYS A 696 13.40 1.87 -15.51
C LYS A 696 13.67 0.51 -16.14
N ASP A 697 13.71 -0.56 -15.36
CA ASP A 697 13.98 -1.90 -15.89
C ASP A 697 12.81 -2.37 -16.74
N SER A 698 13.12 -2.78 -17.97
CA SER A 698 12.14 -3.39 -18.87
C SER A 698 11.61 -4.70 -18.29
N ILE A 699 10.31 -4.94 -18.44
CA ILE A 699 9.67 -6.20 -18.06
C ILE A 699 10.28 -7.36 -18.86
N LEU A 700 10.55 -7.12 -20.14
CA LEU A 700 11.19 -8.07 -21.04
C LEU A 700 12.71 -8.08 -20.80
N THR A 701 13.15 -8.82 -19.81
CA THR A 701 14.58 -9.07 -19.57
C THR A 701 15.12 -10.08 -20.59
N LYS A 702 16.43 -10.04 -20.89
CA LYS A 702 17.08 -10.98 -21.83
C LYS A 702 16.77 -12.45 -21.48
N ASN A 703 16.82 -12.80 -20.19
CA ASN A 703 16.47 -14.16 -19.72
C ASN A 703 15.01 -14.51 -20.01
N LEU A 704 14.10 -13.57 -19.84
CA LEU A 704 12.68 -13.79 -20.11
C LEU A 704 12.44 -14.03 -21.59
N ILE A 705 13.06 -13.23 -22.46
CA ILE A 705 13.00 -13.38 -23.93
C ILE A 705 13.51 -14.76 -24.35
N VAL A 706 14.64 -15.22 -23.82
CA VAL A 706 15.16 -16.57 -24.12
C VAL A 706 14.17 -17.66 -23.72
N LYS A 707 13.56 -17.55 -22.54
CA LYS A 707 12.56 -18.52 -22.08
C LYS A 707 11.29 -18.52 -22.95
N ILE A 708 10.85 -17.34 -23.39
CA ILE A 708 9.72 -17.18 -24.32
C ILE A 708 10.05 -17.89 -25.66
N LEU A 709 11.22 -17.61 -26.23
CA LEU A 709 11.63 -18.19 -27.50
C LEU A 709 11.78 -19.71 -27.42
N VAL A 710 12.41 -20.22 -26.37
CA VAL A 710 12.55 -21.68 -26.17
C VAL A 710 11.19 -22.36 -26.09
N SER A 711 10.27 -21.83 -25.28
CA SER A 711 8.91 -22.37 -25.18
C SER A 711 8.18 -22.32 -26.53
N SER A 712 8.26 -21.20 -27.26
CA SER A 712 7.65 -21.04 -28.57
C SER A 712 8.19 -22.04 -29.61
N VAL A 713 9.51 -22.24 -29.65
CA VAL A 713 10.16 -23.21 -30.56
C VAL A 713 9.70 -24.63 -30.27
N ILE A 714 9.61 -25.02 -29.00
CA ILE A 714 9.15 -26.36 -28.64
C ILE A 714 7.70 -26.58 -29.07
N ILE A 715 6.82 -25.59 -28.81
CA ILE A 715 5.40 -25.64 -29.19
C ILE A 715 5.28 -25.77 -30.72
N VAL A 716 5.99 -24.93 -31.49
CA VAL A 716 5.96 -24.93 -32.95
C VAL A 716 6.47 -26.25 -33.52
N CYS A 717 7.64 -26.72 -33.07
CA CYS A 717 8.22 -27.97 -33.55
C CYS A 717 7.33 -29.17 -33.21
N GLY A 718 6.80 -29.25 -32.01
CA GLY A 718 5.91 -30.34 -31.60
C GLY A 718 4.58 -30.33 -32.36
N THR A 719 4.00 -29.17 -32.56
CA THR A 719 2.75 -29.03 -33.34
C THR A 719 2.93 -29.34 -34.82
N LEU A 720 4.02 -28.85 -35.43
CA LEU A 720 4.36 -29.19 -36.82
C LEU A 720 4.68 -30.67 -37.00
N PHE A 721 5.31 -31.30 -36.00
CA PHE A 721 5.59 -32.75 -36.04
C PHE A 721 4.29 -33.53 -36.05
N VAL A 722 3.30 -33.21 -35.23
CA VAL A 722 1.99 -33.85 -35.20
C VAL A 722 1.28 -33.61 -36.55
N PHE A 723 1.27 -32.37 -37.03
CA PHE A 723 0.65 -32.03 -38.30
C PHE A 723 1.29 -32.80 -39.48
N TRP A 724 2.63 -32.83 -39.55
CA TRP A 724 3.35 -33.58 -40.60
C TRP A 724 3.10 -35.11 -40.51
N ARG A 725 2.99 -35.64 -39.29
CA ARG A 725 2.69 -37.05 -39.09
C ARG A 725 1.30 -37.42 -39.62
N GLU A 726 0.31 -36.58 -39.36
CA GLU A 726 -1.09 -36.84 -39.80
C GLU A 726 -1.26 -36.57 -41.32
N LEU A 727 -0.52 -35.62 -41.90
CA LEU A 727 -0.62 -35.25 -43.31
C LEU A 727 0.05 -36.27 -44.29
N ARG A 728 0.34 -37.50 -43.89
CA ARG A 728 1.01 -38.48 -44.72
C ARG A 728 0.30 -38.77 -46.03
N ASP A 729 -1.05 -38.66 -46.06
CA ASP A 729 -1.90 -38.97 -47.20
C ASP A 729 -2.06 -37.76 -48.16
N ASN A 730 -1.40 -36.62 -47.89
CA ASN A 730 -1.54 -35.35 -48.64
C ASN A 730 -2.98 -34.84 -48.80
N VAL A 731 -3.94 -35.34 -47.98
CA VAL A 731 -5.32 -34.90 -47.95
C VAL A 731 -5.61 -34.43 -46.52
N ILE A 732 -6.05 -33.17 -46.36
CA ILE A 732 -6.43 -32.64 -45.07
C ILE A 732 -7.78 -33.21 -44.65
N THR A 733 -7.78 -33.90 -43.53
CA THR A 733 -9.03 -34.37 -42.90
C THR A 733 -9.37 -33.52 -41.67
N PRO A 734 -10.64 -33.41 -41.26
CA PRO A 734 -11.01 -32.75 -39.99
C PRO A 734 -10.26 -33.32 -38.78
N ARG A 735 -9.89 -34.61 -38.84
CA ARG A 735 -9.08 -35.27 -37.80
C ARG A 735 -7.69 -34.66 -37.65
N ASP A 736 -7.00 -34.37 -38.77
CA ASP A 736 -5.61 -33.85 -38.77
C ASP A 736 -5.57 -32.47 -38.14
N THR A 737 -6.53 -31.62 -38.49
CA THR A 737 -6.70 -30.30 -37.89
C THR A 737 -7.06 -30.39 -36.41
N THR A 738 -7.90 -31.36 -36.00
CA THR A 738 -8.27 -31.58 -34.60
C THR A 738 -7.10 -32.08 -33.77
N MET A 739 -6.28 -32.99 -34.30
CA MET A 739 -5.04 -33.47 -33.66
C MET A 739 -4.06 -32.31 -33.42
N THR A 740 -3.85 -31.48 -34.42
CA THR A 740 -2.96 -30.34 -34.37
C THR A 740 -3.47 -29.28 -33.39
N PHE A 741 -4.76 -28.99 -33.44
CA PHE A 741 -5.43 -28.06 -32.54
C PHE A 741 -5.36 -28.51 -31.07
N THR A 742 -5.66 -29.77 -30.79
CA THR A 742 -5.58 -30.32 -29.45
C THR A 742 -4.16 -30.40 -28.93
N CYS A 743 -3.18 -30.69 -29.82
CA CYS A 743 -1.76 -30.64 -29.50
C CYS A 743 -1.34 -29.25 -29.03
N PHE A 744 -1.73 -28.21 -29.77
CA PHE A 744 -1.42 -26.82 -29.41
C PHE A 744 -2.01 -26.45 -28.05
N VAL A 745 -3.29 -26.76 -27.80
CA VAL A 745 -3.94 -26.47 -26.52
C VAL A 745 -3.24 -27.18 -25.36
N PHE A 746 -2.85 -28.43 -25.50
CA PHE A 746 -2.15 -29.15 -24.44
C PHE A 746 -0.74 -28.58 -24.19
N PHE A 747 -0.01 -28.20 -25.25
CA PHE A 747 1.25 -27.49 -25.10
C PHE A 747 1.09 -26.24 -24.27
N ASP A 748 0.03 -25.47 -24.53
CA ASP A 748 -0.23 -24.25 -23.80
C ASP A 748 -0.59 -24.49 -22.33
N MET A 749 -1.36 -25.54 -22.03
CA MET A 749 -1.64 -25.90 -20.64
C MET A 749 -0.36 -26.27 -19.87
N PHE A 750 0.55 -27.03 -20.47
CA PHE A 750 1.85 -27.34 -19.87
C PHE A 750 2.76 -26.13 -19.80
N ASN A 751 2.71 -25.23 -20.78
CA ASN A 751 3.42 -23.96 -20.75
C ASN A 751 2.91 -23.04 -19.65
N ALA A 752 1.58 -22.98 -19.43
CA ALA A 752 0.98 -22.26 -18.30
C ALA A 752 1.47 -22.84 -16.97
N LEU A 753 1.48 -24.17 -16.83
CA LEU A 753 1.96 -24.84 -15.63
C LEU A 753 3.44 -24.50 -15.35
N SER A 754 4.29 -24.52 -16.35
CA SER A 754 5.71 -24.16 -16.20
C SER A 754 5.94 -22.67 -15.95
N SER A 755 5.02 -21.82 -16.36
CA SER A 755 5.10 -20.37 -16.22
C SER A 755 4.66 -19.85 -14.83
N ARG A 756 4.17 -20.69 -13.93
CA ARG A 756 3.79 -20.32 -12.55
C ARG A 756 4.93 -19.71 -11.74
N SER A 757 6.18 -20.07 -12.02
CA SER A 757 7.36 -19.43 -11.45
C SER A 757 8.50 -19.33 -12.46
N GLN A 758 9.31 -18.27 -12.32
CA GLN A 758 10.53 -18.09 -13.13
C GLN A 758 11.69 -18.93 -12.63
N THR A 759 11.76 -19.22 -11.35
CA THR A 759 12.93 -19.83 -10.69
C THR A 759 12.64 -21.14 -9.98
N LYS A 760 11.46 -21.30 -9.35
CA LYS A 760 11.11 -22.52 -8.60
C LYS A 760 10.53 -23.59 -9.50
N SER A 761 10.81 -24.84 -9.16
CA SER A 761 10.20 -25.99 -9.82
C SER A 761 8.70 -26.08 -9.51
N VAL A 762 7.92 -26.58 -10.45
CA VAL A 762 6.48 -26.85 -10.27
C VAL A 762 6.23 -27.77 -9.06
N PHE A 763 7.11 -28.74 -8.82
CA PHE A 763 7.02 -29.66 -7.69
C PHE A 763 7.33 -29.01 -6.34
N GLU A 764 8.21 -27.98 -6.32
CA GLU A 764 8.51 -27.21 -5.12
C GLU A 764 7.36 -26.26 -4.73
N ILE A 765 6.69 -25.68 -5.73
CA ILE A 765 5.54 -24.80 -5.51
C ILE A 765 4.32 -25.61 -5.06
N GLY A 766 4.20 -26.84 -5.51
CA GLY A 766 3.04 -27.70 -5.36
C GLY A 766 1.97 -27.47 -6.44
N LEU A 767 1.44 -28.54 -6.98
CA LEU A 767 0.46 -28.48 -8.07
C LEU A 767 -0.83 -27.75 -7.66
N CYS A 768 -1.31 -27.98 -6.43
CA CYS A 768 -2.58 -27.46 -5.92
C CYS A 768 -2.43 -26.22 -5.01
N SER A 769 -1.28 -25.59 -4.96
CA SER A 769 -1.06 -24.37 -4.14
C SER A 769 -1.95 -23.21 -4.59
N ASN A 770 -2.20 -23.07 -5.89
CA ASN A 770 -3.14 -22.13 -6.48
C ASN A 770 -4.39 -22.87 -6.96
N LYS A 771 -5.45 -22.84 -6.14
CA LYS A 771 -6.74 -23.49 -6.47
C LYS A 771 -7.39 -22.89 -7.72
N MET A 772 -7.26 -21.56 -7.90
CA MET A 772 -7.79 -20.87 -9.08
C MET A 772 -7.14 -21.38 -10.37
N PHE A 773 -5.82 -21.59 -10.35
CA PHE A 773 -5.08 -22.17 -11.47
C PHE A 773 -5.56 -23.60 -11.79
N CYS A 774 -5.73 -24.44 -10.77
CA CYS A 774 -6.22 -25.80 -10.95
C CYS A 774 -7.62 -25.83 -11.59
N TYR A 775 -8.54 -25.00 -11.11
CA TYR A 775 -9.88 -24.90 -11.69
C TYR A 775 -9.87 -24.32 -13.10
N ALA A 776 -9.01 -23.34 -13.38
CA ALA A 776 -8.86 -22.74 -14.69
C ALA A 776 -8.35 -23.75 -15.73
N VAL A 777 -7.28 -24.47 -15.43
CA VAL A 777 -6.72 -25.50 -16.31
C VAL A 777 -7.70 -26.65 -16.51
N LEU A 778 -8.33 -27.12 -15.44
CA LEU A 778 -9.34 -28.18 -15.55
C LEU A 778 -10.52 -27.74 -16.42
N GLY A 779 -11.01 -26.53 -16.21
CA GLY A 779 -12.08 -25.94 -17.03
C GLY A 779 -11.70 -25.81 -18.50
N SER A 780 -10.47 -25.38 -18.80
CA SER A 780 -9.93 -25.29 -20.17
C SER A 780 -9.83 -26.66 -20.83
N ILE A 781 -9.34 -27.67 -20.12
CA ILE A 781 -9.29 -29.06 -20.61
C ILE A 781 -10.71 -29.60 -20.87
N MET A 782 -11.65 -29.38 -19.94
CA MET A 782 -13.05 -29.77 -20.13
C MET A 782 -13.66 -29.05 -21.33
N GLY A 783 -13.43 -27.76 -21.50
CA GLY A 783 -13.87 -26.99 -22.67
C GLY A 783 -13.32 -27.56 -23.96
N GLN A 784 -12.02 -27.91 -23.99
CA GLN A 784 -11.40 -28.55 -25.17
C GLN A 784 -12.03 -29.90 -25.51
N LEU A 785 -12.24 -30.74 -24.48
CA LEU A 785 -12.94 -32.05 -24.70
C LEU A 785 -14.36 -31.84 -25.19
N LEU A 786 -15.05 -30.83 -24.72
CA LEU A 786 -16.39 -30.50 -25.15
C LEU A 786 -16.42 -30.08 -26.65
N VAL A 787 -15.46 -29.29 -27.09
CA VAL A 787 -15.29 -28.91 -28.50
C VAL A 787 -14.99 -30.12 -29.40
N ILE A 788 -14.29 -31.14 -28.91
CA ILE A 788 -13.92 -32.33 -29.65
C ILE A 788 -15.08 -33.33 -29.74
N TYR A 789 -15.87 -33.50 -28.67
CA TYR A 789 -16.87 -34.58 -28.57
C TYR A 789 -18.33 -34.14 -28.70
N PHE A 790 -18.66 -32.85 -28.56
CA PHE A 790 -20.04 -32.37 -28.64
C PHE A 790 -20.41 -31.98 -30.07
N PRO A 791 -21.39 -32.69 -30.74
CA PRO A 791 -21.66 -32.53 -32.15
C PRO A 791 -22.00 -31.11 -32.65
N PRO A 792 -22.73 -30.26 -31.91
CA PRO A 792 -22.97 -28.88 -32.34
C PRO A 792 -21.67 -28.05 -32.40
N LEU A 793 -20.75 -28.22 -31.45
CA LEU A 793 -19.48 -27.52 -31.43
C LEU A 793 -18.49 -28.06 -32.47
N GLN A 794 -18.52 -29.38 -32.73
CA GLN A 794 -17.74 -29.99 -33.83
C GLN A 794 -18.04 -29.33 -35.16
N LYS A 795 -19.30 -29.02 -35.48
CA LYS A 795 -19.66 -28.31 -36.71
C LYS A 795 -19.13 -26.90 -36.78
N VAL A 796 -19.11 -26.18 -35.66
CA VAL A 796 -18.62 -24.79 -35.57
C VAL A 796 -17.12 -24.74 -35.71
N PHE A 797 -16.38 -25.57 -34.96
CA PHE A 797 -14.93 -25.59 -34.93
C PHE A 797 -14.29 -26.51 -35.96
N GLN A 798 -15.09 -27.22 -36.74
CA GLN A 798 -14.67 -28.20 -37.75
C GLN A 798 -13.74 -29.26 -37.14
N THR A 799 -14.16 -29.83 -36.02
CA THR A 799 -13.42 -30.85 -35.27
C THR A 799 -14.03 -32.25 -35.42
N GLU A 800 -13.25 -33.26 -35.14
CA GLU A 800 -13.65 -34.67 -35.13
C GLU A 800 -13.22 -35.32 -33.80
N SER A 801 -13.94 -36.38 -33.40
CA SER A 801 -13.63 -37.10 -32.15
C SER A 801 -12.28 -37.84 -32.25
N LEU A 802 -11.43 -37.66 -31.22
CA LEU A 802 -10.13 -38.33 -31.12
C LEU A 802 -10.22 -39.58 -30.26
N SER A 803 -9.36 -40.59 -30.53
CA SER A 803 -9.24 -41.75 -29.68
C SER A 803 -8.48 -41.45 -28.38
N VAL A 804 -8.71 -42.25 -27.34
CA VAL A 804 -7.98 -42.12 -26.06
C VAL A 804 -6.49 -42.30 -26.23
N LEU A 805 -6.06 -43.14 -27.16
CA LEU A 805 -4.64 -43.33 -27.48
C LEU A 805 -4.00 -42.08 -28.09
N ASP A 806 -4.75 -41.38 -28.98
CA ASP A 806 -4.30 -40.10 -29.55
C ASP A 806 -4.13 -39.05 -28.47
N LEU A 807 -5.08 -38.94 -27.53
CA LEU A 807 -4.98 -38.02 -26.40
C LEU A 807 -3.79 -38.33 -25.49
N LEU A 808 -3.52 -39.59 -25.17
CA LEU A 808 -2.38 -40.02 -24.37
C LEU A 808 -1.04 -39.70 -25.09
N PHE A 809 -0.97 -39.94 -26.40
CA PHE A 809 0.20 -39.56 -27.20
C PHE A 809 0.43 -38.04 -27.17
N LEU A 810 -0.61 -37.23 -27.34
CA LEU A 810 -0.51 -35.79 -27.29
C LEU A 810 -0.09 -35.32 -25.90
N LEU A 811 -0.64 -35.89 -24.84
CA LEU A 811 -0.27 -35.57 -23.46
C LEU A 811 1.23 -35.84 -23.19
N GLY A 812 1.74 -37.00 -23.67
CA GLY A 812 3.15 -37.35 -23.55
C GLY A 812 4.06 -36.40 -24.32
N LEU A 813 3.71 -36.05 -25.56
CA LEU A 813 4.49 -35.15 -26.39
C LEU A 813 4.51 -33.73 -25.82
N THR A 814 3.35 -33.22 -25.40
CA THR A 814 3.21 -31.86 -24.94
C THR A 814 3.83 -31.60 -23.56
N SER A 815 4.00 -32.66 -22.75
CA SER A 815 4.75 -32.54 -21.49
C SER A 815 6.21 -32.14 -21.67
N SER A 816 6.77 -32.30 -22.87
CA SER A 816 8.16 -31.93 -23.20
C SER A 816 8.47 -30.46 -22.92
N VAL A 817 7.53 -29.53 -23.12
CA VAL A 817 7.73 -28.08 -22.85
C VAL A 817 7.95 -27.83 -21.35
N CYS A 818 7.22 -28.56 -20.51
CA CYS A 818 7.37 -28.47 -19.08
C CYS A 818 8.72 -29.05 -18.63
N ILE A 819 9.09 -30.24 -19.13
CA ILE A 819 10.35 -30.93 -18.80
C ILE A 819 11.56 -30.06 -19.17
N VAL A 820 11.61 -29.54 -20.40
CA VAL A 820 12.73 -28.70 -20.87
C VAL A 820 12.83 -27.41 -20.05
N THR A 821 11.70 -26.79 -19.74
CA THR A 821 11.66 -25.56 -18.92
C THR A 821 12.15 -25.82 -17.50
N GLU A 822 11.77 -26.95 -16.90
CA GLU A 822 12.25 -27.33 -15.55
C GLU A 822 13.76 -27.62 -15.53
N ILE A 823 14.31 -28.21 -16.60
CA ILE A 823 15.76 -28.40 -16.75
C ILE A 823 16.47 -27.04 -16.80
N ILE A 824 15.97 -26.08 -17.60
CA ILE A 824 16.54 -24.72 -17.70
C ILE A 824 16.54 -24.04 -16.34
N LYS A 825 15.41 -24.09 -15.61
CA LYS A 825 15.31 -23.51 -14.25
C LYS A 825 16.34 -24.12 -13.28
N LYS A 826 16.57 -25.42 -13.37
CA LYS A 826 17.57 -26.11 -12.53
C LYS A 826 18.99 -25.67 -12.87
N PHE A 827 19.31 -25.48 -14.14
CA PHE A 827 20.62 -24.96 -14.60
C PHE A 827 20.85 -23.53 -14.13
N GLU A 828 19.86 -22.64 -14.25
CA GLU A 828 19.96 -21.25 -13.79
C GLU A 828 20.23 -21.18 -12.29
N ARG A 829 19.48 -21.95 -11.48
CA ARG A 829 19.70 -22.03 -10.03
C ARG A 829 21.10 -22.55 -9.66
N SER A 830 21.62 -23.49 -10.41
CA SER A 830 22.99 -23.99 -10.20
C SER A 830 24.03 -22.91 -10.46
N LYS A 831 23.85 -22.12 -11.51
CA LYS A 831 24.74 -20.97 -11.82
C LYS A 831 24.69 -19.90 -10.75
N GLU A 832 23.49 -19.54 -10.25
CA GLU A 832 23.31 -18.54 -9.18
C GLU A 832 23.97 -18.98 -7.88
N LYS A 833 23.89 -20.28 -7.52
CA LYS A 833 24.56 -20.82 -6.34
C LYS A 833 26.08 -20.75 -6.47
N ILE A 834 26.64 -21.06 -7.64
CA ILE A 834 28.09 -20.98 -7.90
C ILE A 834 28.57 -19.53 -7.81
N GLN A 835 27.84 -18.57 -8.37
CA GLN A 835 28.17 -17.15 -8.29
C GLN A 835 28.12 -16.62 -6.85
N LYS A 836 27.14 -17.02 -6.03
CA LYS A 836 27.06 -16.65 -4.62
C LYS A 836 28.23 -17.22 -3.81
N HIS A 837 28.65 -18.44 -4.07
CA HIS A 837 29.82 -19.04 -3.41
C HIS A 837 31.14 -18.41 -3.88
N GLY A 838 31.24 -18.02 -5.16
CA GLY A 838 32.41 -17.32 -5.69
C GLY A 838 32.58 -15.90 -5.13
N SER A 839 31.48 -15.17 -4.91
CA SER A 839 31.53 -13.83 -4.33
C SER A 839 31.78 -13.86 -2.82
N SER A 840 31.35 -14.89 -2.11
CA SER A 840 31.66 -15.03 -0.67
C SER A 840 33.12 -15.42 -0.41
N SER A 841 33.76 -16.16 -1.29
CA SER A 841 35.18 -16.49 -1.16
C SER A 841 36.12 -15.34 -1.53
N SER A 842 35.72 -14.42 -2.43
CA SER A 842 36.50 -13.23 -2.77
C SER A 842 36.38 -12.12 -1.69
N SER A 843 35.28 -12.09 -0.92
CA SER A 843 35.13 -11.12 0.16
C SER A 843 35.87 -11.54 1.45
N THR A 844 36.15 -12.85 1.65
CA THR A 844 36.92 -13.32 2.82
C THR A 844 38.45 -13.19 2.61
N SER A 845 38.96 -13.13 1.39
CA SER A 845 40.38 -12.96 1.14
C SER A 845 40.87 -11.51 1.19
N SER A 846 40.00 -10.52 1.08
CA SER A 846 40.34 -9.09 1.21
C SER A 846 40.24 -8.56 2.64
N PHE A 847 39.80 -9.36 3.60
CA PHE A 847 39.69 -8.98 5.02
C PHE A 847 40.88 -9.44 5.90
N LEU A 848 41.88 -10.10 5.32
CA LEU A 848 43.09 -10.52 6.03
C LEU A 848 44.33 -9.65 5.73
N ASP A 849 44.20 -8.62 4.86
CA ASP A 849 45.32 -7.75 4.47
C ASP A 849 45.05 -6.25 4.64
N VAL A 850 44.26 -5.84 5.65
CA VAL A 850 44.21 -4.43 6.11
C VAL A 850 44.10 -4.37 7.62
#